data_bc9a0057bcb1fc9dd45c0b1fa80dc5ee
#
_entry.id   bc9a0057bcb1fc9dd45c0b1fa80dc5ee
#
_cell.length_a   1.000
_cell.length_b   1.000
_cell.length_c   1.000
_cell.angle_alpha   90.00
_cell.angle_beta   90.00
_cell.angle_gamma   90.00
#
_symmetry.space_group_name_H-M   'P 1'
#
loop_
_entity.id
_entity.type
_entity.pdbx_description
1 polymer ?
#
loop_
_entity_poly.entity_id
_entity_poly.type
_entity_poly.pdbx_seq_one_letter_code
_entity_poly.pdbx_strand_id
1 'polypeptide(L)'
;MKLLLTFTLIVFTMLGREQYEYYVPSPQTSDFVKYGNIPVSHYTGNLGLQIPVYNHSDKDFNIDVSIGYNSSGFVPNKQPGIIGMNFFLNAGGVITRDIKGIPDDRIGHPESANQSPFVHGLWYGLKRDQDAYSSANIFSFNEGQATTHMDWALGDVLANYYETTSDIYSFNFMGCRGKFIIGQDKEAHVFGIEGSNTFDVDLTGYSDQFDDMNYPNNSTIIIKTGDGYKYTFGGSNEKLEYRLQVDIDSELGSDPAIVSWYLAEIEVPHGRKVNFAYRPFTEIYPVTRDTFNYILNIYPKSYSSYYDTYTSYSWLVSHFNSSGYISNVPTYELLKTVYLEKIIIDNDCEISFSYSEKEKKFYQTVVTGYTLYEQKNLKLDSIVVKSFDNIVKKAYFNYSYKGNLNKERLFLDALEIQGQEPYTFDYVSGNFPSPITRGIDYWGFWNGIDDEHADLIPLLSLDESGNLLYTSNERSPNTSNGVFNLGLLNKVTYPTGGYALIEYEPHRYTQKLDRRSDNHFLPKLYNTEDYAGGARVKKITDFDGANQYNEREFIYKKNYDPNILGSGTSSGILLNWPRFIYAFSSTFYPGHNATNVVHTNSLGISINATDDEYITYSSVVEKKSDHTYSEFIYSNYISNPDDTIQNSMNTWITGNYVTNPYDFYVNIYRQPNCKSYERGKLTRKLSYSSNGDLVSDEIYHYGRWGNENYVASILLSGDKFYSRKDYLYSNVLKQDTIRIYSLTEGGSYSNDFVQTVTEYNYNSLNLNSLKKIQNSDHKWRFEEYYYPNDYSAVENFQALIYKNIINKVIDTRVYINNQLISGTQTKYNNYGLPTDIYSAEISPGVIDIPFSAGNPYLFTHKASYEYNSDYTLKKVAPEDNVRSYYIWGYNKQYMVAKIESSTNTTISVTANDNNLSKSDEFNAIKNDVLYLKGLLAGYINNEDYMVTLYTYKPLFGMTSQTDANGVTTYYEYDSFGRLKCAKNDDGDILQWYDYHYADQN
;
A
#
# COMPACT_ATOMS: atom_id res chain seq x y z
N MET A 1 -27.75 -26.59 -20.86
CA MET A 1 -27.43 -25.84 -22.09
C MET A 1 -28.43 -24.71 -22.40
N LYS A 2 -29.73 -24.90 -22.44
CA LYS A 2 -30.70 -23.81 -22.64
C LYS A 2 -30.74 -22.80 -21.48
N LEU A 3 -30.57 -23.24 -20.25
CA LEU A 3 -30.55 -22.36 -19.07
C LEU A 3 -29.27 -21.49 -19.02
N LEU A 4 -28.12 -22.04 -19.44
CA LEU A 4 -26.85 -21.31 -19.49
C LEU A 4 -26.86 -20.22 -20.59
N LEU A 5 -27.43 -20.53 -21.77
CA LEU A 5 -27.60 -19.56 -22.85
C LEU A 5 -28.55 -18.41 -22.45
N THR A 6 -29.61 -18.71 -21.68
CA THR A 6 -30.56 -17.70 -21.20
C THR A 6 -29.91 -16.81 -20.12
N PHE A 7 -29.07 -17.37 -19.26
CA PHE A 7 -28.32 -16.61 -18.25
C PHE A 7 -27.26 -15.72 -18.89
N THR A 8 -26.54 -16.23 -19.91
CA THR A 8 -25.55 -15.43 -20.66
C THR A 8 -26.23 -14.32 -21.48
N LEU A 9 -27.42 -14.57 -22.04
CA LEU A 9 -28.18 -13.54 -22.77
C LEU A 9 -28.76 -12.48 -21.84
N ILE A 10 -29.19 -12.85 -20.62
CA ILE A 10 -29.69 -11.92 -19.59
C ILE A 10 -28.54 -11.07 -19.04
N VAL A 11 -27.35 -11.62 -18.80
CA VAL A 11 -26.15 -10.85 -18.39
C VAL A 11 -25.71 -9.91 -19.51
N PHE A 12 -25.80 -10.33 -20.78
CA PHE A 12 -25.47 -9.44 -21.92
C PHE A 12 -26.47 -8.30 -22.11
N THR A 13 -27.77 -8.52 -21.81
CA THR A 13 -28.77 -7.45 -21.86
C THR A 13 -28.70 -6.51 -20.66
N MET A 14 -28.17 -6.95 -19.52
CA MET A 14 -27.94 -6.08 -18.34
C MET A 14 -26.69 -5.21 -18.48
N LEU A 15 -25.57 -5.75 -18.98
CA LEU A 15 -24.35 -4.96 -19.19
C LEU A 15 -24.50 -3.86 -20.27
N GLY A 16 -25.43 -4.02 -21.21
CA GLY A 16 -25.73 -2.97 -22.20
C GLY A 16 -26.70 -1.92 -21.72
N ARG A 17 -27.45 -2.14 -20.64
CA ARG A 17 -28.42 -1.18 -20.10
C ARG A 17 -27.85 -0.25 -19.04
N GLU A 18 -26.86 -0.70 -18.26
CA GLU A 18 -26.29 0.10 -17.15
C GLU A 18 -25.52 1.35 -17.61
N GLN A 19 -25.11 1.42 -18.87
CA GLN A 19 -24.42 2.61 -19.41
C GLN A 19 -25.35 3.77 -19.80
N TYR A 20 -26.66 3.56 -19.89
CA TYR A 20 -27.57 4.58 -20.41
C TYR A 20 -28.34 5.35 -19.35
N GLU A 21 -28.36 4.90 -18.11
CA GLU A 21 -29.14 5.52 -17.04
C GLU A 21 -28.31 5.73 -15.78
N TYR A 22 -28.51 6.88 -15.11
CA TYR A 22 -28.04 7.09 -13.77
C TYR A 22 -28.82 6.18 -12.81
N TYR A 23 -28.15 5.19 -12.23
CA TYR A 23 -28.74 4.27 -11.28
C TYR A 23 -28.87 4.95 -9.91
N VAL A 24 -30.07 5.04 -9.39
CA VAL A 24 -30.32 5.43 -8.00
C VAL A 24 -30.38 4.16 -7.17
N PRO A 25 -29.44 3.92 -6.27
CA PRO A 25 -29.53 2.75 -5.41
C PRO A 25 -30.79 2.88 -4.54
N SER A 26 -31.68 1.87 -4.64
CA SER A 26 -32.80 1.74 -3.71
C SER A 26 -32.25 1.45 -2.31
N PRO A 27 -33.00 1.84 -1.26
CA PRO A 27 -32.66 1.41 0.09
C PRO A 27 -32.58 -0.11 0.13
N GLN A 28 -31.41 -0.60 0.55
CA GLN A 28 -31.19 -2.03 0.73
C GLN A 28 -31.23 -2.33 2.20
N THR A 29 -31.79 -3.50 2.55
CA THR A 29 -31.39 -4.16 3.77
C THR A 29 -29.91 -4.31 3.65
N SER A 30 -29.10 -3.62 4.48
CA SER A 30 -27.65 -3.66 4.32
C SER A 30 -27.22 -5.10 4.14
N ASP A 31 -26.32 -5.34 3.20
CA ASP A 31 -25.59 -6.58 3.19
C ASP A 31 -25.14 -6.81 4.62
N PHE A 32 -25.44 -7.97 5.19
CA PHE A 32 -24.93 -8.35 6.50
C PHE A 32 -23.43 -8.09 6.44
N VAL A 33 -22.96 -7.10 7.17
CA VAL A 33 -21.54 -6.89 7.31
C VAL A 33 -21.03 -8.21 7.84
N LYS A 34 -20.34 -8.97 7.00
CA LYS A 34 -19.79 -10.27 7.37
C LYS A 34 -18.67 -9.98 8.35
N TYR A 35 -19.03 -9.89 9.61
CA TYR A 35 -18.07 -9.90 10.71
C TYR A 35 -17.41 -11.29 10.68
N GLY A 36 -16.13 -11.33 10.91
CA GLY A 36 -15.33 -12.52 10.68
C GLY A 36 -14.61 -12.44 9.31
N ASN A 37 -13.95 -13.51 8.94
CA ASN A 37 -13.16 -13.59 7.72
C ASN A 37 -12.03 -12.52 7.63
N ILE A 38 -11.37 -12.24 8.76
CA ILE A 38 -10.21 -11.35 8.79
C ILE A 38 -9.14 -11.89 7.82
N PRO A 39 -8.69 -11.10 6.83
CA PRO A 39 -7.71 -11.59 5.86
C PRO A 39 -6.35 -11.83 6.52
N VAL A 40 -5.63 -12.82 6.00
CA VAL A 40 -4.24 -13.12 6.39
C VAL A 40 -3.38 -13.09 5.13
N SER A 41 -2.26 -12.39 5.20
CA SER A 41 -1.26 -12.43 4.14
C SER A 41 -0.61 -13.81 4.13
N HIS A 42 -0.97 -14.67 3.19
CA HIS A 42 -0.36 -16.00 3.08
C HIS A 42 1.16 -15.91 2.85
N TYR A 43 1.63 -14.89 2.10
CA TYR A 43 3.05 -14.73 1.78
C TYR A 43 3.92 -14.36 2.98
N THR A 44 3.38 -13.61 3.95
CA THR A 44 4.11 -13.13 5.15
C THR A 44 3.59 -13.71 6.46
N GLY A 45 2.36 -14.20 6.50
CA GLY A 45 1.68 -14.67 7.71
C GLY A 45 1.05 -13.56 8.56
N ASN A 46 1.05 -12.32 8.10
CA ASN A 46 0.52 -11.18 8.85
C ASN A 46 -1.00 -11.10 8.81
N LEU A 47 -1.60 -10.67 9.93
CA LEU A 47 -3.03 -10.39 10.03
C LEU A 47 -3.38 -9.11 9.27
N GLY A 48 -4.39 -9.18 8.42
CA GLY A 48 -4.88 -8.04 7.62
C GLY A 48 -6.15 -7.40 8.22
N LEU A 49 -6.25 -7.26 9.54
CA LEU A 49 -7.42 -6.66 10.17
C LEU A 49 -7.55 -5.19 9.79
N GLN A 50 -8.73 -4.85 9.24
CA GLN A 50 -9.16 -3.47 9.00
C GLN A 50 -10.58 -3.28 9.54
N ILE A 51 -10.80 -2.21 10.29
CA ILE A 51 -12.09 -1.85 10.86
C ILE A 51 -12.50 -0.51 10.26
N PRO A 52 -13.56 -0.46 9.45
CA PRO A 52 -14.05 0.78 8.88
C PRO A 52 -14.69 1.64 9.99
N VAL A 53 -14.28 2.89 10.07
CA VAL A 53 -14.90 3.90 10.95
C VAL A 53 -15.93 4.69 10.17
N TYR A 54 -15.55 5.15 8.98
CA TYR A 54 -16.41 5.91 8.10
C TYR A 54 -15.92 5.81 6.65
N ASN A 55 -16.86 5.71 5.71
CA ASN A 55 -16.60 5.82 4.29
C ASN A 55 -17.50 6.92 3.70
N HIS A 56 -16.87 7.91 3.08
CA HIS A 56 -17.58 8.89 2.25
C HIS A 56 -17.50 8.43 0.80
N SER A 57 -18.64 8.24 0.16
CA SER A 57 -18.71 7.90 -1.25
C SER A 57 -19.72 8.79 -1.95
N ASP A 58 -19.25 9.55 -2.91
CA ASP A 58 -20.09 10.33 -3.81
C ASP A 58 -19.68 10.08 -5.28
N LYS A 59 -20.17 10.92 -6.21
CA LYS A 59 -19.88 10.76 -7.65
C LYS A 59 -18.40 10.91 -8.03
N ASP A 60 -17.61 11.64 -7.20
CA ASP A 60 -16.22 12.02 -7.50
C ASP A 60 -15.24 11.42 -6.50
N PHE A 61 -15.64 11.28 -5.24
CA PHE A 61 -14.74 10.90 -4.16
C PHE A 61 -15.20 9.63 -3.45
N ASN A 62 -14.23 8.81 -3.12
CA ASN A 62 -14.40 7.69 -2.20
C ASN A 62 -13.29 7.80 -1.12
N ILE A 63 -13.65 8.37 0.03
CA ILE A 63 -12.73 8.64 1.14
C ILE A 63 -13.00 7.64 2.26
N ASP A 64 -12.10 6.70 2.46
CA ASP A 64 -12.16 5.71 3.52
C ASP A 64 -11.38 6.19 4.76
N VAL A 65 -12.02 6.07 5.93
CA VAL A 65 -11.40 6.25 7.24
C VAL A 65 -11.56 4.96 8.02
N SER A 66 -10.46 4.27 8.23
CA SER A 66 -10.41 2.97 8.90
C SER A 66 -9.23 2.86 9.85
N ILE A 67 -9.24 1.88 10.73
CA ILE A 67 -8.07 1.49 11.51
C ILE A 67 -7.59 0.12 11.08
N GLY A 68 -6.28 -0.03 10.97
CA GLY A 68 -5.63 -1.30 10.63
C GLY A 68 -4.75 -1.80 11.76
N TYR A 69 -4.41 -3.09 11.74
CA TYR A 69 -3.58 -3.75 12.74
C TYR A 69 -2.43 -4.52 12.10
N ASN A 70 -1.23 -4.39 12.67
CA ASN A 70 -0.02 -5.12 12.25
C ASN A 70 0.38 -6.18 13.30
N SER A 71 0.52 -7.45 12.90
CA SER A 71 0.76 -8.59 13.78
C SER A 71 2.19 -9.18 13.69
N SER A 72 3.17 -8.45 13.14
CA SER A 72 4.50 -9.01 12.86
C SER A 72 5.29 -9.48 14.10
N GLY A 73 4.95 -9.00 15.30
CA GLY A 73 5.61 -9.36 16.56
C GLY A 73 5.85 -8.15 17.47
N PHE A 74 6.41 -8.40 18.65
CA PHE A 74 6.69 -7.35 19.62
C PHE A 74 8.14 -6.87 19.51
N VAL A 75 8.32 -5.58 19.22
CA VAL A 75 9.61 -4.87 19.17
C VAL A 75 9.69 -3.93 20.37
N PRO A 76 10.62 -4.13 21.32
CA PRO A 76 10.64 -3.41 22.59
C PRO A 76 10.72 -1.89 22.50
N ASN A 77 11.53 -1.36 21.60
CA ASN A 77 11.75 0.08 21.39
C ASN A 77 10.74 0.74 20.44
N LYS A 78 9.78 -0.02 19.90
CA LYS A 78 8.71 0.53 19.06
C LYS A 78 7.67 1.21 19.94
N GLN A 79 7.53 2.52 19.78
CA GLN A 79 6.54 3.30 20.51
C GLN A 79 5.12 2.99 20.06
N PRO A 80 4.13 3.01 20.98
CA PRO A 80 2.73 2.98 20.61
C PRO A 80 2.39 4.17 19.69
N GLY A 81 1.74 3.90 18.55
CA GLY A 81 1.24 4.94 17.65
C GLY A 81 0.11 5.77 18.29
N ILE A 82 -0.54 6.59 17.47
CA ILE A 82 -1.68 7.43 17.91
C ILE A 82 -2.91 6.60 18.34
N ILE A 83 -3.00 5.35 17.90
CA ILE A 83 -4.08 4.42 18.24
C ILE A 83 -3.59 3.27 19.16
N GLY A 84 -2.43 3.45 19.80
CA GLY A 84 -1.84 2.41 20.65
C GLY A 84 -0.93 1.44 19.90
N MET A 85 -0.58 0.33 20.54
CA MET A 85 0.35 -0.66 20.00
C MET A 85 -0.22 -1.35 18.76
N ASN A 86 0.58 -1.35 17.68
CA ASN A 86 0.34 -2.06 16.43
C ASN A 86 -0.91 -1.63 15.63
N PHE A 87 -1.78 -0.77 16.18
CA PHE A 87 -2.85 -0.14 15.42
C PHE A 87 -2.35 1.12 14.70
N PHE A 88 -2.92 1.38 13.53
CA PHE A 88 -2.66 2.58 12.74
C PHE A 88 -3.94 3.14 12.12
N LEU A 89 -3.98 4.45 11.92
CA LEU A 89 -5.05 5.14 11.23
C LEU A 89 -4.80 5.09 9.72
N ASN A 90 -5.80 4.65 8.99
CA ASN A 90 -5.83 4.72 7.55
C ASN A 90 -6.81 5.82 7.14
N ALA A 91 -6.29 7.02 6.87
CA ALA A 91 -7.06 8.19 6.48
C ALA A 91 -6.16 9.14 5.67
N GLY A 92 -6.56 9.43 4.44
CA GLY A 92 -5.76 10.27 3.54
C GLY A 92 -4.72 9.48 2.75
N GLY A 93 -3.46 9.91 2.80
CA GLY A 93 -2.37 9.29 2.07
C GLY A 93 -1.01 9.88 2.43
N VAL A 94 0.05 9.19 2.07
CA VAL A 94 1.41 9.61 2.38
C VAL A 94 2.38 9.13 1.29
N ILE A 95 3.39 9.93 1.04
CA ILE A 95 4.62 9.54 0.34
C ILE A 95 5.70 9.44 1.40
N THR A 96 6.33 8.28 1.54
CA THR A 96 7.44 8.04 2.48
C THR A 96 8.74 7.87 1.71
N ARG A 97 9.83 8.41 2.27
CA ARG A 97 11.17 8.32 1.73
C ARG A 97 12.00 7.34 2.56
N ASP A 98 12.52 6.34 1.91
CA ASP A 98 13.53 5.43 2.47
C ASP A 98 14.91 5.93 2.07
N ILE A 99 15.58 6.58 3.00
CA ILE A 99 16.91 7.16 2.79
C ILE A 99 17.94 6.04 2.76
N LYS A 100 18.62 5.89 1.63
CA LYS A 100 19.67 4.90 1.40
C LYS A 100 21.04 5.51 1.64
N GLY A 101 21.43 5.65 2.90
CA GLY A 101 22.67 6.30 3.30
C GLY A 101 22.42 7.76 3.68
N ILE A 102 22.71 8.69 2.79
CA ILE A 102 22.55 10.12 2.98
C ILE A 102 21.38 10.60 2.10
N PRO A 103 20.60 11.59 2.55
CA PRO A 103 19.56 12.15 1.70
C PRO A 103 20.12 12.63 0.35
N ASP A 104 19.50 12.20 -0.78
CA ASP A 104 19.93 12.54 -2.14
C ASP A 104 20.03 14.05 -2.39
N ASP A 105 19.19 14.84 -1.72
CA ASP A 105 19.09 16.29 -1.82
C ASP A 105 20.01 17.07 -0.85
N ARG A 106 20.88 16.38 -0.12
CA ARG A 106 21.82 17.03 0.80
C ARG A 106 22.93 17.76 0.07
N ILE A 107 23.09 19.03 0.40
CA ILE A 107 24.22 19.88 -0.07
C ILE A 107 25.28 19.87 1.04
N GLY A 108 26.45 19.29 0.77
CA GLY A 108 27.59 19.39 1.68
C GLY A 108 28.18 20.80 1.72
N HIS A 109 28.66 21.24 2.87
CA HIS A 109 29.27 22.57 3.03
C HIS A 109 30.73 22.59 2.50
N PRO A 110 31.09 23.50 1.59
CA PRO A 110 32.44 23.55 1.00
C PRO A 110 33.52 24.12 1.91
N GLU A 111 33.19 24.76 3.05
CA GLU A 111 34.14 25.59 3.78
C GLU A 111 34.88 24.91 4.95
N SER A 112 34.56 23.69 5.31
CA SER A 112 35.22 22.99 6.41
C SER A 112 36.16 21.88 5.96
N ALA A 113 36.96 22.13 4.96
CA ALA A 113 37.93 21.19 4.38
C ALA A 113 38.94 20.56 5.38
N ASN A 114 38.87 20.93 6.65
CA ASN A 114 39.80 20.45 7.69
C ASN A 114 39.16 19.64 8.83
N GLN A 115 37.85 19.45 8.85
CA GLN A 115 37.19 18.69 9.90
C GLN A 115 36.03 17.85 9.35
N SER A 116 36.25 16.56 9.20
CA SER A 116 35.31 15.50 8.74
C SER A 116 34.91 15.55 7.26
N PRO A 117 34.84 14.42 6.59
CA PRO A 117 34.41 14.39 5.20
C PRO A 117 32.94 14.79 5.11
N PHE A 118 32.67 15.87 4.37
CA PHE A 118 31.32 16.28 4.02
C PHE A 118 30.80 15.35 2.98
N VAL A 119 29.68 14.74 3.26
CA VAL A 119 29.07 13.79 2.37
C VAL A 119 27.94 14.51 1.62
N HIS A 120 28.05 14.60 0.31
CA HIS A 120 27.03 15.14 -0.57
C HIS A 120 26.04 14.03 -0.96
N GLY A 121 24.76 14.37 -0.99
CA GLY A 121 23.72 13.52 -1.55
C GLY A 121 23.92 13.29 -3.05
N LEU A 122 23.27 12.27 -3.57
CA LEU A 122 23.41 11.78 -4.95
C LEU A 122 23.28 12.90 -5.99
N TRP A 123 22.40 13.89 -5.78
CA TRP A 123 22.16 14.94 -6.77
C TRP A 123 23.31 15.94 -6.93
N TYR A 124 24.20 16.01 -5.95
CA TYR A 124 25.29 17.00 -5.93
C TYR A 124 26.66 16.38 -6.15
N GLY A 125 26.75 15.06 -6.01
CA GLY A 125 28.01 14.34 -5.96
C GLY A 125 28.85 14.38 -7.21
N LEU A 126 28.25 14.43 -8.38
CA LEU A 126 28.93 14.29 -9.66
C LEU A 126 28.87 15.54 -10.55
N LYS A 127 28.36 16.65 -10.04
CA LYS A 127 28.17 17.91 -10.80
C LYS A 127 29.40 18.81 -10.88
N ARG A 128 30.54 18.45 -10.33
CA ARG A 128 31.67 19.37 -10.21
C ARG A 128 32.32 19.74 -11.53
N ASP A 129 32.11 18.97 -12.61
CA ASP A 129 32.55 19.29 -13.99
C ASP A 129 31.34 19.22 -14.95
N GLN A 130 30.55 20.31 -14.99
CA GLN A 130 29.37 20.41 -15.86
C GLN A 130 29.67 20.24 -17.37
N ASP A 131 30.89 20.44 -17.80
CA ASP A 131 31.25 20.39 -19.22
C ASP A 131 31.53 18.97 -19.76
N ALA A 132 31.81 18.00 -18.89
CA ALA A 132 32.15 16.64 -19.30
C ALA A 132 30.94 15.66 -19.26
N TYR A 133 29.86 16.01 -18.60
CA TYR A 133 28.72 15.10 -18.34
C TYR A 133 27.43 15.45 -19.08
N SER A 134 27.42 16.44 -19.95
CA SER A 134 26.21 16.89 -20.65
C SER A 134 25.58 15.86 -21.61
N SER A 135 26.22 14.70 -21.81
CA SER A 135 25.69 13.63 -22.65
C SER A 135 25.82 12.21 -22.11
N ALA A 136 26.48 12.04 -20.98
CA ALA A 136 26.57 10.73 -20.35
C ALA A 136 25.41 10.55 -19.37
N ASN A 137 24.35 9.93 -19.81
CA ASN A 137 23.36 9.34 -18.91
C ASN A 137 24.09 8.49 -17.89
N ILE A 138 24.03 8.86 -16.61
CA ILE A 138 24.51 8.01 -15.49
C ILE A 138 23.79 6.67 -15.51
N PHE A 139 22.65 6.60 -16.18
CA PHE A 139 21.89 5.38 -16.45
C PHE A 139 22.51 4.48 -17.54
N SER A 140 23.54 4.93 -18.27
CA SER A 140 24.24 4.13 -19.26
C SER A 140 25.75 4.28 -19.11
N PHE A 141 26.33 3.63 -18.09
CA PHE A 141 27.76 3.38 -18.07
C PHE A 141 28.12 2.42 -19.22
N ASN A 142 28.41 2.97 -20.37
CA ASN A 142 29.09 2.21 -21.41
C ASN A 142 30.55 2.04 -21.00
N GLU A 143 31.01 0.80 -20.88
CA GLU A 143 32.36 0.40 -20.42
C GLU A 143 33.53 1.11 -21.11
N GLY A 144 33.31 1.83 -22.21
CA GLY A 144 34.36 2.42 -23.01
C GLY A 144 34.65 3.91 -22.81
N GLN A 145 33.79 4.66 -22.18
CA GLN A 145 33.94 6.12 -21.99
C GLN A 145 34.27 6.57 -20.55
N ALA A 146 34.27 5.67 -19.63
CA ALA A 146 34.44 5.95 -18.19
C ALA A 146 35.89 6.20 -17.75
N THR A 147 36.86 6.16 -18.68
CA THR A 147 38.24 5.88 -18.33
C THR A 147 39.06 7.05 -17.83
N THR A 148 38.73 8.30 -18.13
CA THR A 148 39.56 9.46 -17.74
C THR A 148 38.91 10.37 -16.71
N HIS A 149 37.57 10.35 -16.57
CA HIS A 149 36.87 11.18 -15.61
C HIS A 149 36.48 10.43 -14.32
N MET A 150 36.55 9.12 -14.34
CA MET A 150 36.23 8.26 -13.20
C MET A 150 37.28 8.31 -12.11
N ASP A 151 38.54 8.57 -12.40
CA ASP A 151 39.63 8.61 -11.41
C ASP A 151 39.40 9.69 -10.34
N TRP A 152 38.79 10.82 -10.69
CA TRP A 152 38.48 11.90 -9.76
C TRP A 152 37.20 11.62 -8.97
N ALA A 153 36.15 11.25 -9.65
CA ALA A 153 34.88 10.89 -9.03
C ALA A 153 35.03 9.67 -8.09
N LEU A 154 35.85 8.73 -8.47
CA LEU A 154 36.20 7.57 -7.68
C LEU A 154 37.01 7.93 -6.43
N GLY A 155 37.93 8.86 -6.52
CA GLY A 155 38.68 9.38 -5.36
C GLY A 155 37.75 9.98 -4.31
N ASP A 156 36.77 10.74 -4.76
CA ASP A 156 35.81 11.39 -3.88
C ASP A 156 34.77 10.41 -3.29
N VAL A 157 34.33 9.40 -4.04
CA VAL A 157 33.48 8.31 -3.51
C VAL A 157 34.27 7.46 -2.49
N LEU A 158 35.55 7.20 -2.78
CA LEU A 158 36.43 6.48 -1.88
C LEU A 158 36.71 7.23 -0.57
N ALA A 159 36.73 8.57 -0.64
CA ALA A 159 36.84 9.43 0.55
C ALA A 159 35.53 9.57 1.33
N ASN A 160 34.47 8.84 0.92
CA ASN A 160 33.11 8.98 1.45
C ASN A 160 32.50 10.38 1.29
N TYR A 161 32.87 11.13 0.26
CA TYR A 161 32.33 12.47 0.00
C TYR A 161 30.95 12.42 -0.70
N TYR A 162 30.64 11.34 -1.39
CA TYR A 162 29.44 11.25 -2.25
C TYR A 162 28.63 9.95 -2.02
N GLU A 163 27.33 10.12 -1.90
CA GLU A 163 26.38 9.02 -1.97
C GLU A 163 26.17 8.55 -3.42
N THR A 164 26.01 7.25 -3.61
CA THR A 164 25.85 6.64 -4.95
C THR A 164 24.55 5.87 -5.10
N THR A 165 23.75 5.78 -4.04
CA THR A 165 22.51 5.00 -4.02
C THR A 165 21.31 5.94 -3.94
N SER A 166 20.37 5.81 -4.86
CA SER A 166 19.16 6.63 -4.83
C SER A 166 18.25 6.29 -3.68
N ASP A 167 17.65 7.32 -3.09
CA ASP A 167 16.54 7.17 -2.14
C ASP A 167 15.30 6.63 -2.84
N ILE A 168 14.51 5.84 -2.11
CA ILE A 168 13.28 5.26 -2.64
C ILE A 168 12.08 5.95 -2.00
N TYR A 169 11.21 6.50 -2.84
CA TYR A 169 9.95 7.08 -2.43
C TYR A 169 8.82 6.08 -2.67
N SER A 170 8.05 5.79 -1.63
CA SER A 170 6.89 4.90 -1.69
C SER A 170 5.62 5.69 -1.45
N PHE A 171 4.62 5.56 -2.32
CA PHE A 171 3.33 6.20 -2.13
C PHE A 171 2.22 5.19 -1.87
N ASN A 172 1.30 5.59 -0.97
CA ASN A 172 0.09 4.84 -0.64
C ASN A 172 -1.03 5.82 -0.32
N PHE A 173 -2.01 5.92 -1.21
CA PHE A 173 -3.17 6.81 -1.07
C PHE A 173 -4.35 6.29 -1.90
N MET A 174 -5.55 6.38 -1.36
CA MET A 174 -6.82 6.07 -2.06
C MET A 174 -6.77 4.77 -2.90
N GLY A 175 -6.15 3.72 -2.38
CA GLY A 175 -5.97 2.45 -3.09
C GLY A 175 -4.87 2.43 -4.14
N CYS A 176 -4.21 3.55 -4.40
CA CYS A 176 -3.06 3.66 -5.29
C CYS A 176 -1.76 3.33 -4.53
N ARG A 177 -0.93 2.46 -5.10
CA ARG A 177 0.37 2.07 -4.53
C ARG A 177 1.42 2.01 -5.62
N GLY A 178 2.63 2.43 -5.27
CA GLY A 178 3.78 2.37 -6.16
C GLY A 178 4.99 3.02 -5.52
N LYS A 179 6.08 3.05 -6.28
CA LYS A 179 7.35 3.64 -5.86
C LYS A 179 7.91 4.51 -6.96
N PHE A 180 8.76 5.44 -6.59
CA PHE A 180 9.60 6.16 -7.52
C PHE A 180 10.95 6.50 -6.89
N ILE A 181 11.92 6.77 -7.73
CA ILE A 181 13.15 7.44 -7.35
C ILE A 181 13.20 8.79 -8.04
N ILE A 182 13.97 9.72 -7.49
CA ILE A 182 14.29 10.97 -8.15
C ILE A 182 15.72 10.86 -8.68
N GLY A 183 15.86 10.89 -9.99
CA GLY A 183 17.15 10.80 -10.64
C GLY A 183 18.01 12.06 -10.48
N GLN A 184 19.26 12.02 -10.96
CA GLN A 184 20.11 13.22 -11.02
C GLN A 184 19.61 14.25 -12.06
N ASP A 185 18.75 13.82 -12.98
CA ASP A 185 17.97 14.68 -13.89
C ASP A 185 16.88 15.47 -13.14
N LYS A 186 16.66 15.14 -11.84
CA LYS A 186 15.58 15.66 -11.00
C LYS A 186 14.18 15.30 -11.50
N GLU A 187 14.08 14.24 -12.29
CA GLU A 187 12.83 13.65 -12.75
C GLU A 187 12.45 12.45 -11.88
N ALA A 188 11.15 12.22 -11.72
CA ALA A 188 10.66 11.05 -11.02
C ALA A 188 10.54 9.85 -11.95
N HIS A 189 11.17 8.75 -11.57
CA HIS A 189 11.09 7.48 -12.29
C HIS A 189 10.21 6.51 -11.52
N VAL A 190 8.97 6.34 -11.97
CA VAL A 190 7.95 5.51 -11.29
C VAL A 190 8.10 4.04 -11.64
N PHE A 191 8.00 3.16 -10.64
CA PHE A 191 8.14 1.71 -10.79
C PHE A 191 7.36 0.95 -9.72
N GLY A 192 7.34 -0.38 -9.80
CA GLY A 192 6.68 -1.21 -8.79
C GLY A 192 5.19 -0.93 -8.64
N ILE A 193 4.53 -0.50 -9.74
CA ILE A 193 3.10 -0.17 -9.73
C ILE A 193 2.30 -1.45 -9.58
N GLU A 194 1.32 -1.43 -8.68
CA GLU A 194 0.33 -2.49 -8.55
C GLU A 194 -0.86 -2.22 -9.48
N GLY A 195 -1.22 -3.24 -10.27
CA GLY A 195 -2.31 -3.15 -11.24
C GLY A 195 -1.94 -2.39 -12.53
N SER A 196 -2.97 -2.05 -13.32
CA SER A 196 -2.86 -1.32 -14.60
C SER A 196 -3.14 0.17 -14.40
N ASN A 197 -2.37 0.83 -13.55
CA ASN A 197 -2.48 2.26 -13.29
C ASN A 197 -1.31 3.03 -13.91
N THR A 198 -1.55 4.30 -14.21
CA THR A 198 -0.53 5.24 -14.67
C THR A 198 -0.43 6.39 -13.68
N PHE A 199 0.81 6.79 -13.39
CA PHE A 199 1.09 7.88 -12.49
C PHE A 199 2.08 8.85 -13.13
N ASP A 200 1.75 10.13 -13.08
CA ASP A 200 2.62 11.24 -13.44
C ASP A 200 3.01 11.97 -12.15
N VAL A 201 4.32 12.04 -11.85
CA VAL A 201 4.84 12.65 -10.62
C VAL A 201 5.46 13.99 -10.98
N ASP A 202 4.86 15.07 -10.52
CA ASP A 202 5.31 16.44 -10.74
C ASP A 202 6.09 16.93 -9.50
N LEU A 203 7.36 17.23 -9.71
CA LEU A 203 8.32 17.68 -8.69
C LEU A 203 8.60 19.18 -8.75
N THR A 204 7.83 19.97 -9.49
CA THR A 204 8.08 21.43 -9.63
C THR A 204 8.04 22.18 -8.29
N GLY A 205 7.29 21.68 -7.31
CA GLY A 205 7.24 22.22 -5.94
C GLY A 205 8.18 21.52 -4.95
N TYR A 206 9.00 20.57 -5.41
CA TYR A 206 9.96 19.91 -4.54
C TYR A 206 11.09 20.85 -4.16
N SER A 207 11.29 21.01 -2.86
CA SER A 207 12.39 21.86 -2.36
C SER A 207 13.60 20.99 -2.03
N ASP A 208 14.73 21.28 -2.68
CA ASP A 208 16.00 20.57 -2.58
C ASP A 208 17.08 21.35 -1.81
N GLN A 209 16.71 22.45 -1.17
CA GLN A 209 17.67 23.27 -0.44
C GLN A 209 17.73 22.85 1.02
N PHE A 210 18.67 21.98 1.34
CA PHE A 210 19.09 21.70 2.69
C PHE A 210 20.45 22.35 2.93
N ASP A 211 20.53 23.22 3.90
CA ASP A 211 21.79 23.51 4.61
C ASP A 211 21.59 23.13 6.09
N ASP A 212 22.67 23.10 6.87
CA ASP A 212 22.66 22.71 8.28
C ASP A 212 21.71 23.54 9.16
N MET A 213 21.15 24.63 8.64
CA MET A 213 20.32 25.58 9.35
C MET A 213 18.94 25.80 8.75
N ASN A 214 18.70 25.43 7.50
CA ASN A 214 17.45 25.70 6.79
C ASN A 214 16.76 24.42 6.34
N TYR A 215 15.56 24.24 6.83
CA TYR A 215 14.69 23.14 6.41
C TYR A 215 13.71 23.63 5.35
N PRO A 216 13.53 22.92 4.24
CA PRO A 216 12.47 23.25 3.32
C PRO A 216 11.12 23.00 4.00
N ASN A 217 10.38 24.06 4.22
CA ASN A 217 9.11 24.03 4.93
C ASN A 217 7.88 23.97 4.01
N ASN A 218 8.10 23.93 2.70
CA ASN A 218 7.07 24.00 1.67
C ASN A 218 7.24 22.95 0.55
N SER A 219 8.10 21.96 0.74
CA SER A 219 8.32 20.90 -0.26
C SER A 219 7.00 20.21 -0.63
N THR A 220 6.74 20.14 -1.93
CA THR A 220 5.49 19.63 -2.49
C THR A 220 5.76 18.60 -3.56
N ILE A 221 5.04 17.49 -3.52
CA ILE A 221 5.02 16.47 -4.58
C ILE A 221 3.58 16.34 -5.06
N ILE A 222 3.37 16.33 -6.38
CA ILE A 222 2.05 16.14 -6.96
C ILE A 222 2.05 14.84 -7.76
N ILE A 223 1.08 13.97 -7.50
CA ILE A 223 0.84 12.75 -8.28
C ILE A 223 -0.48 12.89 -9.03
N LYS A 224 -0.44 12.74 -10.36
CA LYS A 224 -1.62 12.68 -11.21
C LYS A 224 -1.86 11.24 -11.64
N THR A 225 -3.09 10.77 -11.49
CA THR A 225 -3.53 9.46 -11.93
C THR A 225 -4.09 9.50 -13.35
N GLY A 226 -4.16 8.35 -14.01
CA GLY A 226 -4.60 8.27 -15.41
C GLY A 226 -6.07 8.62 -15.67
N ASP A 227 -6.87 8.82 -14.62
CA ASP A 227 -8.23 9.38 -14.68
C ASP A 227 -8.26 10.91 -14.54
N GLY A 228 -7.08 11.55 -14.40
CA GLY A 228 -6.91 12.99 -14.31
C GLY A 228 -7.07 13.57 -12.91
N TYR A 229 -7.16 12.75 -11.87
CA TYR A 229 -7.13 13.23 -10.50
C TYR A 229 -5.72 13.69 -10.12
N LYS A 230 -5.67 14.77 -9.37
CA LYS A 230 -4.43 15.38 -8.90
C LYS A 230 -4.37 15.28 -7.37
N TYR A 231 -3.33 14.65 -6.87
CA TYR A 231 -3.06 14.48 -5.45
C TYR A 231 -1.85 15.31 -5.07
N THR A 232 -2.03 16.27 -4.17
CA THR A 232 -0.95 17.17 -3.71
C THR A 232 -0.49 16.75 -2.32
N PHE A 233 0.80 16.50 -2.16
CA PHE A 233 1.41 16.09 -0.89
C PHE A 233 2.37 17.17 -0.39
N GLY A 234 2.40 17.39 0.95
CA GLY A 234 3.26 18.40 1.56
C GLY A 234 2.74 19.84 1.39
N GLY A 235 3.62 20.76 1.06
CA GLY A 235 3.34 22.17 0.79
C GLY A 235 3.34 23.07 2.01
N SER A 236 3.47 22.51 3.22
CA SER A 236 3.68 23.29 4.45
C SER A 236 4.23 22.40 5.57
N ASN A 237 4.83 23.00 6.57
CA ASN A 237 5.50 22.32 7.68
C ASN A 237 4.65 21.27 8.39
N GLU A 238 3.37 21.57 8.64
CA GLU A 238 2.45 20.70 9.34
C GLU A 238 2.12 19.42 8.55
N LYS A 239 2.47 19.36 7.26
CA LYS A 239 2.24 18.23 6.34
C LYS A 239 3.51 17.49 5.97
N LEU A 240 4.64 17.85 6.55
CA LEU A 240 5.95 17.25 6.31
C LEU A 240 6.46 16.59 7.59
N GLU A 241 6.94 15.37 7.48
CA GLU A 241 7.59 14.65 8.56
C GLU A 241 9.11 14.73 8.39
N TYR A 242 9.81 15.09 9.46
CA TYR A 242 11.26 15.25 9.45
C TYR A 242 11.92 14.27 10.40
N ARG A 243 13.03 13.70 9.97
CA ARG A 243 13.94 12.93 10.80
C ARG A 243 15.16 13.77 11.13
N LEU A 244 15.52 13.81 12.42
CA LEU A 244 16.76 14.40 12.90
C LEU A 244 17.56 13.31 13.61
N GLN A 245 18.76 13.04 13.17
CA GLN A 245 19.68 12.18 13.90
C GLN A 245 20.37 13.02 14.98
N VAL A 246 20.29 12.57 16.24
CA VAL A 246 20.93 13.25 17.37
C VAL A 246 22.21 12.54 17.71
N ASP A 247 23.33 13.21 17.57
CA ASP A 247 24.63 12.72 18.10
C ASP A 247 24.84 13.30 19.50
N ILE A 248 25.23 12.43 20.46
CA ILE A 248 25.39 12.84 21.87
C ILE A 248 26.61 13.74 22.06
N ASP A 249 27.61 13.61 21.22
CA ASP A 249 28.88 14.33 21.35
C ASP A 249 28.92 15.66 20.61
N SER A 250 27.92 15.98 19.79
CA SER A 250 27.78 17.25 19.10
C SER A 250 26.49 17.97 19.53
N GLU A 251 26.59 19.26 19.80
CA GLU A 251 25.43 20.11 20.11
C GLU A 251 24.47 20.12 18.90
N LEU A 252 23.37 19.36 18.99
CA LEU A 252 22.27 19.28 18.05
C LEU A 252 22.59 18.59 16.71
N GLY A 253 21.83 17.53 16.50
CA GLY A 253 21.97 16.61 15.40
C GLY A 253 22.13 17.23 14.03
N SER A 254 23.20 16.86 13.42
CA SER A 254 23.43 17.03 12.01
C SER A 254 22.43 16.17 11.22
N ASP A 255 21.96 16.66 10.10
CA ASP A 255 21.24 15.93 9.04
C ASP A 255 19.72 15.80 9.21
N PRO A 256 19.00 16.91 9.25
CA PRO A 256 17.56 16.88 9.07
C PRO A 256 17.21 16.41 7.66
N ALA A 257 16.21 15.53 7.56
CA ALA A 257 15.70 15.08 6.28
C ALA A 257 14.18 15.00 6.32
N ILE A 258 13.51 15.39 5.24
CA ILE A 258 12.11 15.07 5.04
C ILE A 258 12.01 13.57 4.75
N VAL A 259 11.23 12.87 5.55
CA VAL A 259 10.99 11.42 5.38
C VAL A 259 9.57 11.10 4.94
N SER A 260 8.62 12.05 5.07
CA SER A 260 7.26 11.84 4.58
C SER A 260 6.58 13.15 4.16
N TRP A 261 5.78 13.07 3.09
CA TRP A 261 4.88 14.10 2.61
C TRP A 261 3.45 13.59 2.73
N TYR A 262 2.63 14.27 3.53
CA TYR A 262 1.24 13.88 3.76
C TYR A 262 0.31 14.51 2.74
N LEU A 263 -0.78 13.82 2.39
CA LEU A 263 -1.77 14.28 1.41
C LEU A 263 -2.43 15.56 1.89
N ALA A 264 -2.33 16.62 1.08
CA ALA A 264 -2.84 17.95 1.36
C ALA A 264 -4.16 18.24 0.66
N GLU A 265 -4.28 17.80 -0.59
CA GLU A 265 -5.45 18.08 -1.45
C GLU A 265 -5.63 16.98 -2.48
N ILE A 266 -6.89 16.66 -2.77
CA ILE A 266 -7.30 15.89 -3.95
C ILE A 266 -8.13 16.84 -4.83
N GLU A 267 -7.79 16.92 -6.12
CA GLU A 267 -8.53 17.72 -7.10
C GLU A 267 -8.94 16.83 -8.28
N VAL A 268 -10.24 16.81 -8.59
CA VAL A 268 -10.75 16.11 -9.77
C VAL A 268 -10.62 16.96 -11.04
N PRO A 269 -10.71 16.37 -12.25
CA PRO A 269 -10.48 17.10 -13.50
C PRO A 269 -11.35 18.35 -13.71
N HIS A 270 -12.52 18.40 -13.12
CA HIS A 270 -13.44 19.55 -13.20
C HIS A 270 -13.34 20.52 -12.01
N GLY A 271 -12.34 20.37 -11.14
CA GLY A 271 -11.95 21.36 -10.12
C GLY A 271 -12.60 21.22 -8.76
N ARG A 272 -13.39 20.18 -8.52
CA ARG A 272 -13.91 19.85 -7.19
C ARG A 272 -12.78 19.33 -6.30
N LYS A 273 -12.79 19.62 -4.98
CA LYS A 273 -11.63 19.35 -4.10
C LYS A 273 -11.98 18.69 -2.77
N VAL A 274 -11.04 17.93 -2.25
CA VAL A 274 -10.97 17.48 -0.87
C VAL A 274 -9.69 18.05 -0.24
N ASN A 275 -9.81 18.68 0.92
CA ASN A 275 -8.70 19.29 1.62
C ASN A 275 -8.40 18.53 2.92
N PHE A 276 -7.12 18.30 3.19
CA PHE A 276 -6.62 17.67 4.40
C PHE A 276 -5.89 18.70 5.25
N ALA A 277 -6.44 19.01 6.43
CA ALA A 277 -5.86 19.93 7.37
C ALA A 277 -5.17 19.18 8.50
N TYR A 278 -3.99 19.64 8.86
CA TYR A 278 -3.14 19.03 9.89
C TYR A 278 -2.92 20.00 11.03
N ARG A 279 -2.55 19.47 12.19
CA ARG A 279 -2.26 20.26 13.37
C ARG A 279 -1.16 21.28 13.08
N PRO A 280 -1.38 22.57 13.35
CA PRO A 280 -0.38 23.60 13.10
C PRO A 280 0.92 23.34 13.87
N PHE A 281 2.03 23.57 13.21
CA PHE A 281 3.36 23.49 13.76
C PHE A 281 4.05 24.84 13.63
N THR A 282 4.44 25.44 14.74
CA THR A 282 4.88 26.85 14.76
C THR A 282 6.39 27.04 14.73
N GLU A 283 7.20 26.06 15.09
CA GLU A 283 8.66 26.23 15.16
C GLU A 283 9.42 24.93 14.82
N ILE A 284 10.44 25.07 13.95
CA ILE A 284 11.34 23.97 13.60
C ILE A 284 12.59 23.98 14.49
N TYR A 285 12.99 25.14 15.03
CA TYR A 285 14.22 25.32 15.80
C TYR A 285 14.18 26.52 16.75
N PRO A 286 14.68 26.41 18.00
CA PRO A 286 15.15 25.18 18.67
C PRO A 286 14.00 24.30 19.16
N VAL A 287 14.22 22.99 19.20
CA VAL A 287 13.30 21.89 19.60
C VAL A 287 12.60 22.10 20.97
N THR A 288 12.67 23.26 21.53
CA THR A 288 12.38 23.57 22.94
C THR A 288 10.92 23.80 23.28
N ARG A 289 9.99 23.94 22.31
CA ARG A 289 8.66 24.47 22.63
C ARG A 289 7.43 23.64 22.23
N ASP A 290 7.45 22.83 21.20
CA ASP A 290 6.33 21.94 20.88
C ASP A 290 6.69 20.47 21.03
N THR A 291 6.62 20.00 22.28
CA THR A 291 7.00 18.63 22.64
C THR A 291 6.07 17.56 22.07
N PHE A 292 4.88 17.92 21.58
CA PHE A 292 3.89 16.94 21.11
C PHE A 292 4.15 16.46 19.69
N ASN A 293 4.79 17.27 18.87
CA ASN A 293 5.06 16.94 17.48
C ASN A 293 6.38 16.18 17.27
N TYR A 294 7.16 15.94 18.34
CA TYR A 294 8.40 15.17 18.27
C TYR A 294 8.30 13.85 19.00
N ILE A 295 8.77 12.80 18.35
CA ILE A 295 8.94 11.46 18.92
C ILE A 295 10.43 11.19 19.03
N LEU A 296 10.89 10.88 20.24
CA LEU A 296 12.24 10.39 20.47
C LEU A 296 12.28 8.88 20.30
N ASN A 297 13.04 8.38 19.35
CA ASN A 297 13.37 6.98 19.22
C ASN A 297 14.76 6.71 19.75
N ILE A 298 14.90 5.68 20.57
CA ILE A 298 16.19 5.22 21.10
C ILE A 298 16.46 3.82 20.57
N TYR A 299 17.53 3.69 19.81
CA TYR A 299 17.96 2.42 19.26
C TYR A 299 19.16 1.91 20.04
N PRO A 300 19.05 0.79 20.78
CA PRO A 300 20.20 0.17 21.41
C PRO A 300 21.22 -0.19 20.33
N LYS A 301 22.45 0.28 20.46
CA LYS A 301 23.50 0.05 19.49
C LYS A 301 24.78 -0.37 20.19
N SER A 302 25.44 -1.36 19.62
CA SER A 302 26.81 -1.69 19.95
C SER A 302 27.64 -1.66 18.68
N TYR A 303 28.77 -1.02 18.72
CA TYR A 303 29.68 -0.97 17.57
C TYR A 303 31.13 -1.07 18.05
N SER A 304 31.98 -1.53 17.17
CA SER A 304 33.41 -1.51 17.35
C SER A 304 34.07 -1.23 16.01
N SER A 305 35.09 -0.36 16.02
CA SER A 305 36.02 -0.23 14.90
C SER A 305 37.39 -0.59 15.41
N TYR A 306 38.01 -1.60 14.86
CA TYR A 306 39.33 -2.04 15.26
C TYR A 306 40.27 -2.05 14.05
N TYR A 307 41.43 -1.43 14.21
CA TYR A 307 42.48 -1.33 13.19
C TYR A 307 43.63 -2.25 13.56
N ASP A 308 43.74 -3.40 12.92
CA ASP A 308 44.91 -4.31 13.10
C ASP A 308 45.09 -5.21 11.87
N THR A 309 46.24 -5.76 11.74
CA THR A 309 46.56 -6.78 10.71
C THR A 309 46.20 -8.17 11.26
N TYR A 310 45.01 -8.64 10.95
CA TYR A 310 44.68 -10.05 11.28
C TYR A 310 45.11 -11.01 10.19
N THR A 311 45.49 -12.19 10.63
CA THR A 311 46.13 -13.21 9.77
C THR A 311 45.25 -14.43 9.55
N SER A 312 44.19 -14.61 10.34
CA SER A 312 43.26 -15.74 10.21
C SER A 312 41.96 -15.55 10.97
N TYR A 313 40.94 -16.33 10.62
CA TYR A 313 39.68 -16.33 11.36
C TYR A 313 39.83 -16.77 12.83
N SER A 314 40.75 -17.66 13.12
CA SER A 314 41.04 -18.07 14.50
C SER A 314 41.56 -16.90 15.33
N TRP A 315 42.41 -16.06 14.74
CA TRP A 315 42.85 -14.82 15.35
C TRP A 315 41.70 -13.85 15.58
N LEU A 316 40.87 -13.65 14.58
CA LEU A 316 39.67 -12.77 14.65
C LEU A 316 38.74 -13.22 15.80
N VAL A 317 38.43 -14.52 15.89
CA VAL A 317 37.60 -15.10 16.96
C VAL A 317 38.22 -14.88 18.34
N SER A 318 39.48 -15.17 18.49
CA SER A 318 40.13 -15.04 19.80
C SER A 318 40.25 -13.59 20.27
N HIS A 319 40.60 -12.68 19.37
CA HIS A 319 40.71 -11.25 19.67
C HIS A 319 39.36 -10.61 19.90
N PHE A 320 38.40 -10.87 19.03
CA PHE A 320 37.07 -10.28 19.09
C PHE A 320 36.33 -10.66 20.39
N ASN A 321 36.39 -11.93 20.76
CA ASN A 321 35.75 -12.42 21.99
C ASN A 321 36.47 -11.98 23.28
N SER A 322 37.73 -11.55 23.19
CA SER A 322 38.54 -11.15 24.34
C SER A 322 38.70 -9.64 24.51
N SER A 323 38.43 -8.86 23.49
CA SER A 323 38.71 -7.42 23.50
C SER A 323 37.51 -6.64 23.98
N GLY A 324 37.62 -5.87 25.05
CA GLY A 324 36.62 -4.93 25.55
C GLY A 324 36.40 -3.68 24.65
N TYR A 325 36.52 -3.82 23.34
CA TYR A 325 36.45 -2.72 22.38
C TYR A 325 35.02 -2.42 21.87
N ILE A 326 34.01 -3.08 22.42
CA ILE A 326 32.62 -2.83 22.00
C ILE A 326 32.13 -1.59 22.72
N SER A 327 31.84 -0.53 21.95
CA SER A 327 31.15 0.65 22.43
C SER A 327 29.66 0.41 22.44
N ASN A 328 29.03 0.61 23.58
CA ASN A 328 27.61 0.40 23.81
C ASN A 328 26.88 1.76 23.93
N VAL A 329 26.89 2.54 22.87
CA VAL A 329 26.23 3.86 22.82
C VAL A 329 24.95 3.77 22.02
N PRO A 330 23.77 4.06 22.60
CA PRO A 330 22.52 4.06 21.84
C PRO A 330 22.52 5.18 20.80
N THR A 331 21.83 4.96 19.70
CA THR A 331 21.56 6.00 18.71
C THR A 331 20.23 6.64 19.02
N TYR A 332 20.16 7.96 18.92
CA TYR A 332 18.97 8.75 19.16
C TYR A 332 18.46 9.34 17.84
N GLU A 333 17.17 9.28 17.65
CA GLU A 333 16.48 9.87 16.51
C GLU A 333 15.30 10.66 17.00
N LEU A 334 15.18 11.90 16.55
CA LEU A 334 13.99 12.72 16.74
C LEU A 334 13.18 12.70 15.44
N LEU A 335 11.94 12.26 15.53
CA LEU A 335 11.00 12.29 14.44
C LEU A 335 9.95 13.37 14.71
N LYS A 336 9.89 14.40 13.87
CA LYS A 336 8.79 15.37 13.89
C LYS A 336 7.61 14.76 13.16
N THR A 337 6.54 14.44 13.89
CA THR A 337 5.36 13.75 13.38
C THR A 337 4.28 14.72 12.90
N VAL A 338 3.33 14.19 12.16
CA VAL A 338 2.20 14.90 11.57
C VAL A 338 0.88 14.33 12.12
N TYR A 339 -0.06 15.20 12.51
CA TYR A 339 -1.37 14.80 13.02
C TYR A 339 -2.47 15.38 12.14
N LEU A 340 -3.26 14.50 11.52
CA LEU A 340 -4.41 14.88 10.71
C LEU A 340 -5.54 15.41 11.61
N GLU A 341 -5.97 16.65 11.41
CA GLU A 341 -7.06 17.26 12.19
C GLU A 341 -8.41 17.21 11.48
N LYS A 342 -8.40 17.43 10.15
CA LYS A 342 -9.66 17.47 9.39
C LYS A 342 -9.49 16.97 7.97
N ILE A 343 -10.54 16.34 7.46
CA ILE A 343 -10.77 16.13 6.04
C ILE A 343 -12.03 16.93 5.67
N ILE A 344 -11.92 17.83 4.70
CA ILE A 344 -12.99 18.74 4.29
C ILE A 344 -13.31 18.43 2.83
N ILE A 345 -14.53 17.95 2.60
CA ILE A 345 -15.04 17.60 1.27
C ILE A 345 -16.03 18.67 0.87
N ASP A 346 -15.62 19.58 0.00
CA ASP A 346 -16.35 20.81 -0.30
C ASP A 346 -16.76 21.58 0.99
N ASN A 347 -18.00 22.09 1.03
CA ASN A 347 -18.57 22.69 2.24
C ASN A 347 -19.60 21.77 2.94
N ASP A 348 -19.69 20.52 2.52
CA ASP A 348 -20.82 19.65 2.84
C ASP A 348 -20.47 18.54 3.84
N CYS A 349 -19.23 18.10 3.87
CA CYS A 349 -18.78 17.06 4.78
C CYS A 349 -17.43 17.42 5.43
N GLU A 350 -17.38 17.38 6.75
CA GLU A 350 -16.17 17.54 7.56
C GLU A 350 -15.98 16.29 8.42
N ILE A 351 -14.79 15.70 8.34
CA ILE A 351 -14.34 14.62 9.23
C ILE A 351 -13.27 15.21 10.13
N SER A 352 -13.54 15.32 11.43
CA SER A 352 -12.65 15.93 12.42
C SER A 352 -12.04 14.87 13.33
N PHE A 353 -10.75 14.99 13.62
CA PHE A 353 -9.95 14.11 14.47
C PHE A 353 -9.53 14.89 15.73
N SER A 354 -9.83 14.35 16.90
CA SER A 354 -9.49 14.99 18.20
C SER A 354 -8.47 14.14 18.94
N TYR A 355 -7.50 14.82 19.53
CA TYR A 355 -6.37 14.19 20.21
C TYR A 355 -6.19 14.70 21.63
N SER A 356 -5.70 13.82 22.50
CA SER A 356 -5.19 14.20 23.83
C SER A 356 -3.78 13.66 24.04
N GLU A 357 -3.10 14.20 25.04
CA GLU A 357 -1.78 13.77 25.44
C GLU A 357 -1.81 12.37 26.03
N LYS A 358 -0.83 11.52 25.72
CA LYS A 358 -0.64 10.24 26.39
C LYS A 358 -0.27 10.48 27.85
N GLU A 359 -0.88 9.75 28.77
CA GLU A 359 -0.69 9.94 30.21
C GLU A 359 0.70 9.54 30.70
N LYS A 360 1.31 8.52 30.06
CA LYS A 360 2.60 7.96 30.45
C LYS A 360 3.65 8.17 29.35
N LYS A 361 4.85 8.44 29.80
CA LYS A 361 6.05 8.50 28.93
C LYS A 361 6.46 7.10 28.50
N PHE A 362 6.93 6.99 27.29
CA PHE A 362 7.47 5.72 26.80
C PHE A 362 8.87 5.44 27.34
N TYR A 363 9.74 6.45 27.35
CA TYR A 363 11.08 6.37 27.97
C TYR A 363 11.09 7.08 29.32
N GLN A 364 11.65 6.40 30.34
CA GLN A 364 11.78 6.95 31.69
C GLN A 364 13.13 7.67 31.88
N THR A 365 14.09 7.45 31.00
CA THR A 365 15.46 7.93 31.14
C THR A 365 15.60 9.32 30.52
N VAL A 366 16.18 10.24 31.30
CA VAL A 366 16.67 11.52 30.80
C VAL A 366 18.06 11.29 30.18
N VAL A 367 18.22 11.61 28.91
CA VAL A 367 19.54 11.64 28.29
C VAL A 367 20.31 12.82 28.89
N THR A 368 21.32 12.52 29.69
CA THR A 368 22.13 13.54 30.37
C THR A 368 22.88 14.40 29.37
N GLY A 369 22.65 15.70 29.38
CA GLY A 369 23.29 16.68 28.50
C GLY A 369 22.32 17.47 27.62
N TYR A 370 21.21 16.91 27.27
CA TYR A 370 20.10 17.57 26.57
C TYR A 370 18.88 17.55 27.47
N THR A 371 18.26 18.69 27.67
CA THR A 371 16.91 18.76 28.21
C THR A 371 15.95 18.30 27.09
N LEU A 372 16.04 17.03 26.73
CA LEU A 372 15.00 16.37 25.94
C LEU A 372 13.80 16.31 26.86
N TYR A 373 12.92 17.29 26.66
CA TYR A 373 11.73 17.49 27.47
C TYR A 373 10.89 16.22 27.49
N GLU A 374 10.18 16.04 28.57
CA GLU A 374 9.22 15.00 28.82
C GLU A 374 8.24 14.84 27.65
N GLN A 375 8.53 13.95 26.70
CA GLN A 375 7.66 13.78 25.53
C GLN A 375 6.52 12.84 25.88
N LYS A 376 5.34 13.41 25.94
CA LYS A 376 4.08 12.71 25.99
C LYS A 376 3.35 12.93 24.66
N ASN A 377 3.54 11.99 23.74
CA ASN A 377 2.96 12.07 22.42
C ASN A 377 1.42 12.03 22.46
N LEU A 378 0.78 12.40 21.36
CA LEU A 378 -0.66 12.41 21.27
C LEU A 378 -1.25 11.02 21.00
N LYS A 379 -2.47 10.79 21.48
CA LYS A 379 -3.34 9.68 21.11
C LYS A 379 -4.65 10.21 20.52
N LEU A 380 -5.25 9.47 19.62
CA LEU A 380 -6.52 9.82 18.99
C LEU A 380 -7.67 9.47 19.95
N ASP A 381 -8.48 10.46 20.31
CA ASP A 381 -9.60 10.25 21.23
C ASP A 381 -10.91 10.03 20.49
N SER A 382 -11.12 10.76 19.38
CA SER A 382 -12.40 10.63 18.65
C SER A 382 -12.28 11.08 17.20
N ILE A 383 -13.22 10.55 16.39
CA ILE A 383 -13.50 10.98 15.02
C ILE A 383 -14.95 11.41 14.96
N VAL A 384 -15.20 12.61 14.44
CA VAL A 384 -16.54 13.18 14.29
C VAL A 384 -16.78 13.53 12.84
N VAL A 385 -17.84 13.01 12.27
CA VAL A 385 -18.30 13.31 10.90
C VAL A 385 -19.48 14.23 10.95
N LYS A 386 -19.40 15.35 10.25
CA LYS A 386 -20.49 16.32 10.07
C LYS A 386 -20.89 16.42 8.61
N SER A 387 -22.16 16.60 8.36
CA SER A 387 -22.73 16.94 7.07
C SER A 387 -23.66 18.14 7.23
N PHE A 388 -23.44 19.20 6.47
CA PHE A 388 -24.22 20.45 6.59
C PHE A 388 -24.35 20.91 8.06
N ASP A 389 -23.24 20.91 8.81
CA ASP A 389 -23.13 21.21 10.25
C ASP A 389 -23.82 20.24 11.20
N ASN A 390 -24.54 19.25 10.70
CA ASN A 390 -25.14 18.21 11.54
C ASN A 390 -24.15 17.07 11.77
N ILE A 391 -24.07 16.58 13.01
CA ILE A 391 -23.26 15.40 13.33
C ILE A 391 -23.99 14.17 12.77
N VAL A 392 -23.29 13.47 11.86
CA VAL A 392 -23.79 12.24 11.24
C VAL A 392 -23.26 11.01 11.96
N LYS A 393 -21.98 11.04 12.36
CA LYS A 393 -21.33 9.90 13.00
C LYS A 393 -20.27 10.36 14.00
N LYS A 394 -20.12 9.60 15.08
CA LYS A 394 -19.03 9.75 16.06
C LYS A 394 -18.39 8.40 16.33
N ALA A 395 -17.08 8.41 16.50
CA ALA A 395 -16.33 7.25 16.98
C ALA A 395 -15.40 7.69 18.11
N TYR A 396 -15.33 6.90 19.20
CA TYR A 396 -14.50 7.15 20.36
C TYR A 396 -13.55 5.98 20.57
N PHE A 397 -12.32 6.29 21.00
CA PHE A 397 -11.24 5.34 21.20
C PHE A 397 -10.92 5.24 22.69
N ASN A 398 -11.07 4.06 23.28
CA ASN A 398 -10.81 3.80 24.69
C ASN A 398 -9.52 2.99 24.84
N TYR A 399 -8.66 3.42 25.76
CA TYR A 399 -7.31 2.90 25.91
C TYR A 399 -7.02 2.47 27.34
N SER A 400 -6.12 1.51 27.49
CA SER A 400 -5.45 1.23 28.75
C SER A 400 -3.94 1.05 28.60
N TYR A 401 -3.23 1.22 29.70
CA TYR A 401 -1.82 0.89 29.78
C TYR A 401 -1.66 -0.53 30.32
N LYS A 402 -1.05 -1.41 29.56
CA LYS A 402 -0.79 -2.80 29.95
C LYS A 402 0.71 -3.03 30.19
N GLY A 403 1.03 -3.81 31.20
CA GLY A 403 2.40 -4.14 31.60
C GLY A 403 2.78 -3.74 33.01
N ASN A 404 4.03 -3.95 33.38
CA ASN A 404 4.56 -3.62 34.69
C ASN A 404 4.85 -2.13 34.82
N LEU A 405 4.92 -1.64 36.06
CA LEU A 405 5.26 -0.24 36.37
C LEU A 405 6.53 0.21 35.62
N ASN A 406 6.44 1.36 34.96
CA ASN A 406 7.50 1.97 34.14
C ASN A 406 7.85 1.23 32.83
N LYS A 407 7.13 0.16 32.49
CA LYS A 407 7.32 -0.63 31.26
C LYS A 407 6.00 -0.81 30.50
N GLU A 408 4.98 -0.04 30.88
CA GLU A 408 3.66 -0.15 30.28
C GLU A 408 3.65 0.34 28.83
N ARG A 409 2.76 -0.24 28.03
CA ARG A 409 2.45 0.15 26.66
C ARG A 409 0.97 0.54 26.53
N LEU A 410 0.68 1.55 25.72
CA LEU A 410 -0.67 1.99 25.41
C LEU A 410 -1.32 1.01 24.42
N PHE A 411 -2.48 0.47 24.78
CA PHE A 411 -3.28 -0.41 23.95
C PHE A 411 -4.68 0.17 23.73
N LEU A 412 -5.24 -0.08 22.55
CA LEU A 412 -6.65 0.18 22.25
C LEU A 412 -7.49 -0.93 22.86
N ASP A 413 -8.37 -0.63 23.80
CA ASP A 413 -9.28 -1.61 24.40
C ASP A 413 -10.61 -1.68 23.70
N ALA A 414 -11.13 -0.52 23.24
CA ALA A 414 -12.40 -0.48 22.53
C ALA A 414 -12.46 0.66 21.51
N LEU A 415 -13.25 0.44 20.46
CA LEU A 415 -13.69 1.43 19.49
C LEU A 415 -15.22 1.50 19.55
N GLU A 416 -15.75 2.61 20.06
CA GLU A 416 -17.18 2.87 20.15
C GLU A 416 -17.63 3.72 18.95
N ILE A 417 -18.49 3.18 18.11
CA ILE A 417 -19.09 3.91 16.99
C ILE A 417 -20.53 4.21 17.35
N GLN A 418 -20.92 5.48 17.23
CA GLN A 418 -22.26 5.93 17.59
C GLN A 418 -23.36 5.06 16.96
N GLY A 419 -24.25 4.55 17.79
CA GLY A 419 -25.38 3.72 17.39
C GLY A 419 -25.05 2.22 17.30
N GLN A 420 -23.85 1.79 17.70
CA GLN A 420 -23.42 0.40 17.69
C GLN A 420 -22.86 0.02 19.07
N GLU A 421 -22.88 -1.26 19.39
CA GLU A 421 -22.06 -1.77 20.46
C GLU A 421 -20.58 -1.63 20.09
N PRO A 422 -19.67 -1.52 21.08
CA PRO A 422 -18.26 -1.30 20.77
C PRO A 422 -17.60 -2.55 20.19
N TYR A 423 -16.60 -2.31 19.31
CA TYR A 423 -15.55 -3.29 19.10
C TYR A 423 -14.68 -3.35 20.35
N THR A 424 -14.34 -4.55 20.82
CA THR A 424 -13.37 -4.71 21.92
C THR A 424 -12.19 -5.58 21.51
N PHE A 425 -11.02 -5.34 22.12
CA PHE A 425 -9.75 -5.92 21.73
C PHE A 425 -9.05 -6.53 22.93
N ASP A 426 -8.75 -7.83 22.86
CA ASP A 426 -7.94 -8.52 23.84
C ASP A 426 -6.58 -8.87 23.25
N TYR A 427 -5.55 -8.91 24.10
CA TYR A 427 -4.17 -9.10 23.69
C TYR A 427 -3.50 -10.18 24.51
N VAL A 428 -2.48 -10.82 23.93
CA VAL A 428 -1.65 -11.77 24.67
C VAL A 428 -0.97 -11.02 25.81
N SER A 429 -1.33 -11.41 27.04
CA SER A 429 -0.83 -10.80 28.26
C SER A 429 0.59 -11.28 28.58
N GLY A 430 1.33 -10.47 29.35
CA GLY A 430 2.67 -10.81 29.83
C GLY A 430 3.39 -9.60 30.41
N ASN A 431 4.63 -9.80 30.81
CA ASN A 431 5.47 -8.74 31.33
C ASN A 431 6.25 -8.10 30.18
N PHE A 432 5.99 -6.84 29.92
CA PHE A 432 6.72 -6.09 28.90
C PHE A 432 8.13 -5.76 29.40
N PRO A 433 9.15 -5.88 28.53
CA PRO A 433 10.51 -5.49 28.88
C PRO A 433 10.68 -3.98 28.86
N SER A 434 11.83 -3.51 29.35
CA SER A 434 12.26 -2.12 29.18
C SER A 434 12.26 -1.73 27.69
N PRO A 435 11.83 -0.50 27.32
CA PRO A 435 11.92 -0.02 25.94
C PRO A 435 13.35 0.01 25.37
N ILE A 436 14.33 0.09 26.24
CA ILE A 436 15.75 0.13 25.87
C ILE A 436 16.46 -1.20 26.13
N THR A 437 15.70 -2.27 26.38
CA THR A 437 16.29 -3.62 26.55
C THR A 437 17.12 -4.00 25.34
N ARG A 438 18.21 -4.72 25.58
CA ARG A 438 19.03 -5.36 24.56
C ARG A 438 18.67 -6.84 24.32
N GLY A 439 17.69 -7.35 25.05
CA GLY A 439 17.14 -8.69 24.86
C GLY A 439 16.26 -8.78 23.60
N ILE A 440 16.86 -8.57 22.45
CA ILE A 440 16.24 -8.66 21.13
C ILE A 440 16.94 -9.73 20.29
N ASP A 441 16.16 -10.41 19.46
CA ASP A 441 16.70 -11.41 18.55
C ASP A 441 17.44 -10.79 17.35
N TYR A 442 17.83 -11.59 16.37
CA TYR A 442 18.56 -11.15 15.18
C TYR A 442 17.81 -10.13 14.33
N TRP A 443 16.47 -10.08 14.40
CA TRP A 443 15.61 -9.20 13.61
C TRP A 443 14.98 -8.07 14.43
N GLY A 444 15.33 -7.97 15.72
CA GLY A 444 14.89 -6.91 16.62
C GLY A 444 13.64 -7.21 17.44
N PHE A 445 13.08 -8.42 17.34
CA PHE A 445 11.96 -8.82 18.19
C PHE A 445 12.44 -9.24 19.58
N TRP A 446 11.58 -9.03 20.58
CA TRP A 446 11.90 -9.43 21.94
C TRP A 446 12.08 -10.94 22.06
N ASN A 447 13.17 -11.36 22.72
CA ASN A 447 13.55 -12.76 22.87
C ASN A 447 13.32 -13.31 24.28
N GLY A 448 12.64 -12.56 25.16
CA GLY A 448 12.36 -12.96 26.56
C GLY A 448 13.39 -12.48 27.58
N ILE A 449 14.46 -11.82 27.14
CA ILE A 449 15.50 -11.27 28.02
C ILE A 449 15.18 -9.79 28.26
N ASP A 450 15.09 -9.38 29.52
CA ASP A 450 14.89 -7.98 29.89
C ASP A 450 16.15 -7.43 30.55
N ASP A 451 17.18 -7.21 29.73
CA ASP A 451 18.49 -6.74 30.14
C ASP A 451 18.94 -5.59 29.24
N GLU A 452 19.28 -4.46 29.85
CA GLU A 452 19.79 -3.26 29.15
C GLU A 452 21.29 -3.36 28.86
N HIS A 453 21.96 -4.40 29.32
CA HIS A 453 23.40 -4.65 29.19
C HIS A 453 23.75 -5.89 28.37
N ALA A 454 22.75 -6.65 27.90
CA ALA A 454 23.00 -7.84 27.07
C ALA A 454 23.82 -7.50 25.81
N ASP A 455 24.65 -8.44 25.38
CA ASP A 455 25.50 -8.25 24.21
C ASP A 455 24.67 -8.30 22.91
N LEU A 456 24.63 -7.19 22.19
CA LEU A 456 23.94 -7.08 20.90
C LEU A 456 24.74 -7.68 19.75
N ILE A 457 26.04 -7.81 19.89
CA ILE A 457 26.91 -8.43 18.87
C ILE A 457 27.18 -9.87 19.30
N PRO A 458 26.74 -10.87 18.50
CA PRO A 458 26.97 -12.28 18.85
C PRO A 458 28.43 -12.62 18.95
N LEU A 459 28.77 -13.51 19.86
CA LEU A 459 30.12 -14.09 19.94
C LEU A 459 30.43 -14.87 18.67
N LEU A 460 31.70 -14.92 18.33
CA LEU A 460 32.19 -15.63 17.16
C LEU A 460 32.71 -17.02 17.52
N SER A 461 32.51 -17.97 16.64
CA SER A 461 33.23 -19.27 16.63
C SER A 461 33.57 -19.67 15.21
N LEU A 462 34.24 -20.80 15.05
CA LEU A 462 34.48 -21.43 13.76
C LEU A 462 33.68 -22.74 13.67
N ASP A 463 33.14 -23.03 12.52
CA ASP A 463 32.58 -24.34 12.19
C ASP A 463 33.72 -25.36 11.94
N GLU A 464 33.36 -26.64 11.73
CA GLU A 464 34.32 -27.73 11.43
C GLU A 464 35.14 -27.47 10.15
N SER A 465 34.65 -26.61 9.27
CA SER A 465 35.30 -26.20 8.00
C SER A 465 36.12 -24.93 8.15
N GLY A 466 36.15 -24.32 9.34
CA GLY A 466 36.89 -23.09 9.62
C GLY A 466 36.14 -21.80 9.22
N ASN A 467 34.83 -21.85 8.93
CA ASN A 467 34.02 -20.65 8.63
C ASN A 467 33.53 -20.00 9.92
N LEU A 468 33.36 -18.68 9.89
CA LEU A 468 32.81 -17.92 11.01
C LEU A 468 31.33 -18.25 11.28
N LEU A 469 31.06 -18.58 12.54
CA LEU A 469 29.70 -18.75 13.07
C LEU A 469 29.46 -17.78 14.23
N TYR A 470 28.18 -17.37 14.35
CA TYR A 470 27.69 -16.68 15.55
C TYR A 470 27.21 -17.70 16.57
N THR A 471 27.72 -17.61 17.80
CA THR A 471 27.47 -18.60 18.87
C THR A 471 26.70 -18.06 20.07
N SER A 472 26.32 -16.78 20.07
CA SER A 472 25.56 -16.22 21.18
C SER A 472 24.11 -16.69 21.14
N ASN A 473 23.67 -17.34 22.20
CA ASN A 473 22.24 -17.66 22.41
C ASN A 473 21.40 -16.43 22.79
N GLU A 474 22.03 -15.30 23.15
CA GLU A 474 21.37 -14.10 23.62
C GLU A 474 20.57 -13.37 22.49
N ARG A 475 20.92 -13.62 21.23
CA ARG A 475 20.24 -13.09 20.06
C ARG A 475 19.32 -14.10 19.35
N SER A 476 19.20 -15.31 19.88
CA SER A 476 18.32 -16.32 19.29
C SER A 476 16.84 -15.96 19.49
N PRO A 477 15.97 -16.22 18.48
CA PRO A 477 14.55 -16.02 18.63
C PRO A 477 13.96 -16.96 19.69
N ASN A 478 13.02 -16.47 20.47
CA ASN A 478 12.33 -17.26 21.47
C ASN A 478 10.97 -17.72 20.95
N THR A 479 10.73 -19.03 21.00
CA THR A 479 9.50 -19.66 20.47
C THR A 479 8.43 -19.92 21.54
N SER A 480 8.64 -19.45 22.76
CA SER A 480 7.72 -19.68 23.87
C SER A 480 6.51 -18.73 23.78
N ASN A 481 5.31 -19.27 24.01
CA ASN A 481 4.10 -18.45 24.13
C ASN A 481 4.27 -17.39 25.23
N GLY A 482 3.73 -16.21 25.00
CA GLY A 482 3.92 -15.05 25.89
C GLY A 482 5.24 -14.31 25.67
N VAL A 483 6.13 -14.80 24.80
CA VAL A 483 7.34 -14.12 24.37
C VAL A 483 7.24 -13.71 22.90
N PHE A 484 7.23 -14.67 21.96
CA PHE A 484 7.20 -14.34 20.53
C PHE A 484 5.93 -13.62 20.10
N ASN A 485 4.81 -13.83 20.83
CA ASN A 485 3.50 -13.25 20.55
C ASN A 485 3.04 -12.23 21.62
N LEU A 486 3.93 -11.77 22.52
CA LEU A 486 3.61 -10.81 23.56
C LEU A 486 2.92 -9.55 22.98
N GLY A 487 1.80 -9.16 23.59
CA GLY A 487 1.07 -7.96 23.21
C GLY A 487 0.39 -8.03 21.83
N LEU A 488 0.40 -9.18 21.15
CA LEU A 488 -0.37 -9.35 19.91
C LEU A 488 -1.87 -9.51 20.21
N LEU A 489 -2.68 -8.98 19.31
CA LEU A 489 -4.15 -9.07 19.36
C LEU A 489 -4.57 -10.53 19.21
N ASN A 490 -5.24 -11.09 20.21
CA ASN A 490 -5.68 -12.48 20.21
C ASN A 490 -7.19 -12.65 20.18
N LYS A 491 -7.97 -11.55 20.39
CA LYS A 491 -9.42 -11.58 20.24
C LYS A 491 -9.95 -10.22 19.78
N VAL A 492 -10.88 -10.25 18.86
CA VAL A 492 -11.70 -9.11 18.44
C VAL A 492 -13.16 -9.45 18.65
N THR A 493 -13.86 -8.69 19.49
CA THR A 493 -15.32 -8.80 19.63
C THR A 493 -15.98 -7.74 18.75
N TYR A 494 -16.96 -8.14 17.98
CA TYR A 494 -17.69 -7.28 17.04
C TYR A 494 -18.94 -6.67 17.69
N PRO A 495 -19.46 -5.56 17.15
CA PRO A 495 -20.71 -4.93 17.64
C PRO A 495 -21.92 -5.85 17.66
N THR A 496 -21.89 -6.96 16.94
CA THR A 496 -22.97 -7.96 16.90
C THR A 496 -22.89 -9.00 18.01
N GLY A 497 -21.92 -8.89 18.94
CA GLY A 497 -21.67 -9.85 20.00
C GLY A 497 -20.83 -11.06 19.60
N GLY A 498 -20.67 -11.32 18.28
CA GLY A 498 -19.75 -12.33 17.79
C GLY A 498 -18.28 -11.89 17.96
N TYR A 499 -17.36 -12.85 17.95
CA TYR A 499 -15.93 -12.57 18.08
C TYR A 499 -15.05 -13.51 17.28
N ALA A 500 -13.84 -13.04 16.96
CA ALA A 500 -12.79 -13.85 16.37
C ALA A 500 -11.64 -14.07 17.36
N LEU A 501 -11.21 -15.31 17.53
CA LEU A 501 -9.99 -15.68 18.24
C LEU A 501 -8.85 -15.89 17.25
N ILE A 502 -7.68 -15.33 17.55
CA ILE A 502 -6.49 -15.36 16.70
C ILE A 502 -5.38 -16.09 17.44
N GLU A 503 -4.91 -17.17 16.86
CA GLU A 503 -3.77 -17.93 17.36
C GLU A 503 -2.55 -17.68 16.47
N TYR A 504 -1.38 -17.52 17.10
CA TYR A 504 -0.12 -17.30 16.42
C TYR A 504 0.85 -18.46 16.63
N GLU A 505 1.82 -18.58 15.73
CA GLU A 505 2.97 -19.43 15.88
C GLU A 505 4.26 -18.69 15.47
N PRO A 506 5.45 -19.12 15.96
CA PRO A 506 6.70 -18.50 15.54
C PRO A 506 6.99 -18.79 14.08
N HIS A 507 7.71 -17.89 13.43
CA HIS A 507 8.17 -18.10 12.06
C HIS A 507 9.17 -19.27 11.99
N ARG A 508 9.02 -20.12 10.96
CA ARG A 508 9.91 -21.27 10.70
C ARG A 508 10.28 -21.28 9.23
N TYR A 509 11.56 -21.55 8.96
CA TYR A 509 12.08 -21.66 7.60
C TYR A 509 12.84 -22.98 7.39
N THR A 510 12.97 -23.40 6.13
CA THR A 510 13.81 -24.54 5.71
C THR A 510 14.87 -24.13 4.71
N GLN A 511 14.86 -22.88 4.31
CA GLN A 511 15.83 -22.31 3.40
C GLN A 511 16.27 -20.94 3.90
N LYS A 512 17.55 -20.70 3.85
CA LYS A 512 18.19 -19.44 4.23
C LYS A 512 19.03 -18.90 3.08
N LEU A 513 18.79 -17.66 2.71
CA LEU A 513 19.60 -16.95 1.74
C LEU A 513 20.85 -16.42 2.42
N ASP A 514 21.99 -16.95 2.02
CA ASP A 514 23.29 -16.42 2.41
C ASP A 514 23.88 -15.63 1.26
N ARG A 515 24.08 -14.35 1.50
CA ARG A 515 24.71 -13.42 0.56
C ARG A 515 26.21 -13.31 0.75
N ARG A 516 26.79 -14.09 1.68
CA ARG A 516 28.23 -14.20 1.93
C ARG A 516 28.81 -15.26 0.99
N SER A 517 28.89 -15.17 -0.24
CA SER A 517 29.54 -16.24 -0.98
C SER A 517 31.03 -15.99 -1.13
N ASP A 518 31.81 -17.00 -0.83
CA ASP A 518 33.24 -17.08 -1.08
C ASP A 518 33.55 -17.08 -2.60
N ASN A 519 32.55 -17.27 -3.41
CA ASN A 519 32.60 -17.31 -4.86
C ASN A 519 31.73 -16.21 -5.47
N HIS A 520 32.31 -15.02 -5.63
CA HIS A 520 31.92 -14.07 -6.64
C HIS A 520 30.41 -13.74 -6.75
N PHE A 521 29.84 -13.05 -5.72
CA PHE A 521 28.66 -12.22 -5.92
C PHE A 521 27.30 -12.89 -6.11
N LEU A 522 27.21 -14.22 -5.93
CA LEU A 522 25.97 -14.96 -6.03
C LEU A 522 25.42 -15.27 -4.65
N PRO A 523 24.25 -14.71 -4.30
CA PRO A 523 23.53 -15.19 -3.12
C PRO A 523 23.26 -16.69 -3.25
N LYS A 524 23.47 -17.44 -2.18
CA LYS A 524 23.29 -18.89 -2.16
C LYS A 524 22.21 -19.28 -1.16
N LEU A 525 21.26 -20.09 -1.62
CA LEU A 525 20.28 -20.70 -0.75
C LEU A 525 20.85 -21.94 -0.08
N TYR A 526 20.82 -21.97 1.25
CA TYR A 526 21.15 -23.12 2.06
C TYR A 526 19.90 -23.77 2.61
N ASN A 527 19.83 -25.08 2.57
CA ASN A 527 18.81 -25.84 3.27
C ASN A 527 19.19 -25.92 4.74
N THR A 528 18.42 -25.30 5.58
CA THR A 528 18.61 -25.31 7.03
C THR A 528 17.27 -25.04 7.69
N GLU A 529 16.90 -25.86 8.66
CA GLU A 529 15.62 -25.72 9.35
C GLU A 529 15.85 -25.04 10.69
N ASP A 530 15.17 -23.89 10.88
CA ASP A 530 15.27 -23.14 12.12
C ASP A 530 14.08 -22.15 12.25
N TYR A 531 14.08 -21.41 13.35
CA TYR A 531 13.09 -20.36 13.63
C TYR A 531 13.66 -18.98 13.34
N ALA A 532 12.75 -18.08 12.91
CA ALA A 532 13.01 -16.65 12.83
C ALA A 532 12.17 -15.90 13.87
N GLY A 533 12.58 -14.68 14.22
CA GLY A 533 11.85 -13.84 15.14
C GLY A 533 10.49 -13.38 14.61
N GLY A 534 9.66 -12.83 15.50
CA GLY A 534 8.31 -12.41 15.17
C GLY A 534 7.27 -13.54 15.20
N ALA A 535 6.08 -13.25 14.68
CA ALA A 535 4.93 -14.16 14.74
C ALA A 535 4.13 -14.14 13.44
N ARG A 536 3.56 -15.30 13.08
CA ARG A 536 2.60 -15.45 11.99
C ARG A 536 1.28 -16.03 12.50
N VAL A 537 0.20 -15.74 11.81
CA VAL A 537 -1.12 -16.30 12.14
C VAL A 537 -1.14 -17.79 11.85
N LYS A 538 -1.49 -18.56 12.88
CA LYS A 538 -1.69 -20.02 12.77
C LYS A 538 -3.14 -20.37 12.48
N LYS A 539 -4.07 -19.72 13.19
CA LYS A 539 -5.49 -20.06 13.11
C LYS A 539 -6.37 -18.87 13.49
N ILE A 540 -7.51 -18.74 12.85
CA ILE A 540 -8.57 -17.82 13.21
C ILE A 540 -9.84 -18.64 13.39
N THR A 541 -10.51 -18.45 14.55
CA THR A 541 -11.77 -19.11 14.88
C THR A 541 -12.82 -18.07 15.14
N ASP A 542 -13.89 -18.08 14.36
CA ASP A 542 -15.01 -17.15 14.47
C ASP A 542 -16.17 -17.77 15.25
N PHE A 543 -16.75 -16.96 16.19
CA PHE A 543 -17.87 -17.32 17.03
C PHE A 543 -19.03 -16.37 16.81
N ASP A 544 -20.26 -16.89 16.88
CA ASP A 544 -21.51 -16.11 16.82
C ASP A 544 -21.94 -15.53 18.19
N GLY A 545 -21.07 -15.61 19.18
CA GLY A 545 -21.31 -15.30 20.59
C GLY A 545 -21.29 -16.56 21.46
N ALA A 546 -22.00 -17.61 21.08
CA ALA A 546 -22.07 -18.86 21.80
C ALA A 546 -21.38 -20.03 21.12
N ASN A 547 -21.47 -20.13 19.80
CA ASN A 547 -21.02 -21.29 19.03
C ASN A 547 -19.90 -20.89 18.05
N GLN A 548 -18.94 -21.80 17.86
CA GLN A 548 -18.00 -21.71 16.77
C GLN A 548 -18.74 -21.97 15.43
N TYR A 549 -18.62 -21.06 14.47
CA TYR A 549 -19.25 -21.25 13.16
C TYR A 549 -18.27 -21.35 12.01
N ASN A 550 -17.04 -20.82 12.19
CA ASN A 550 -16.02 -20.86 11.16
C ASN A 550 -14.64 -21.05 11.79
N GLU A 551 -13.77 -21.77 11.14
CA GLU A 551 -12.38 -21.93 11.52
C GLU A 551 -11.53 -21.94 10.27
N ARG A 552 -10.43 -21.18 10.28
CA ARG A 552 -9.43 -21.17 9.24
C ARG A 552 -8.06 -21.43 9.84
N GLU A 553 -7.43 -22.51 9.44
CA GLU A 553 -6.08 -22.90 9.83
C GLU A 553 -5.11 -22.62 8.67
N PHE A 554 -4.02 -21.93 8.96
CA PHE A 554 -2.98 -21.56 7.99
C PHE A 554 -1.76 -22.46 8.18
N ILE A 555 -1.45 -23.27 7.18
CA ILE A 555 -0.39 -24.29 7.21
C ILE A 555 0.70 -23.88 6.22
N TYR A 556 1.83 -23.43 6.73
CA TYR A 556 2.95 -22.88 5.95
C TYR A 556 3.92 -23.98 5.53
N LYS A 557 3.45 -24.88 4.67
CA LYS A 557 4.21 -26.06 4.25
C LYS A 557 4.11 -26.32 2.75
N LYS A 558 5.19 -26.85 2.19
CA LYS A 558 5.21 -27.46 0.86
C LYS A 558 4.81 -28.92 0.96
N ASN A 559 4.17 -29.45 -0.08
CA ASN A 559 3.77 -30.85 -0.19
C ASN A 559 2.92 -31.32 1.03
N TYR A 560 1.98 -30.49 1.41
CA TYR A 560 1.04 -30.85 2.48
C TYR A 560 0.06 -31.94 1.98
N ASP A 561 -0.12 -32.98 2.78
CA ASP A 561 -1.14 -34.02 2.57
C ASP A 561 -2.02 -34.07 3.82
N PRO A 562 -3.33 -33.77 3.72
CA PRO A 562 -4.22 -33.74 4.88
C PRO A 562 -4.40 -35.12 5.52
N ASN A 563 -4.12 -36.22 4.78
CA ASN A 563 -4.28 -37.61 5.24
C ASN A 563 -3.05 -38.12 6.01
N ILE A 564 -1.94 -37.38 5.98
CA ILE A 564 -0.68 -37.79 6.63
C ILE A 564 -0.32 -36.76 7.71
N LEU A 565 -0.45 -37.16 8.97
CA LEU A 565 -0.12 -36.31 10.09
C LEU A 565 1.36 -35.87 10.05
N GLY A 566 1.55 -34.56 10.09
CA GLY A 566 2.90 -33.99 10.04
C GLY A 566 3.51 -33.91 8.65
N SER A 567 2.74 -34.20 7.58
CA SER A 567 3.21 -34.12 6.20
C SER A 567 3.76 -32.73 5.84
N GLY A 568 4.60 -32.71 4.84
CA GLY A 568 5.19 -31.50 4.28
C GLY A 568 6.30 -30.91 5.13
N THR A 569 7.13 -30.10 4.49
CA THR A 569 8.21 -29.32 5.11
C THR A 569 7.85 -27.85 5.12
N SER A 570 8.41 -27.05 6.01
CA SER A 570 8.16 -25.61 6.03
C SER A 570 8.43 -25.00 4.65
N SER A 571 7.52 -24.15 4.19
CA SER A 571 7.69 -23.39 2.94
C SER A 571 8.44 -22.07 3.12
N GLY A 572 8.90 -21.80 4.34
CA GLY A 572 9.58 -20.58 4.72
C GLY A 572 10.96 -20.44 4.09
N ILE A 573 11.22 -19.24 3.58
CA ILE A 573 12.50 -18.81 3.04
C ILE A 573 12.94 -17.58 3.82
N LEU A 574 14.05 -17.68 4.53
CA LEU A 574 14.69 -16.57 5.24
C LEU A 574 15.53 -15.78 4.24
N LEU A 575 15.11 -14.57 3.90
CA LEU A 575 15.76 -13.72 2.90
C LEU A 575 16.79 -12.78 3.52
N ASN A 576 16.62 -12.47 4.80
CA ASN A 576 17.49 -11.56 5.52
C ASN A 576 18.11 -12.22 6.75
N TRP A 577 19.40 -12.57 6.64
CA TRP A 577 20.21 -12.98 7.77
C TRP A 577 21.14 -11.83 8.15
N PRO A 578 20.97 -11.19 9.30
CA PRO A 578 21.75 -10.02 9.65
C PRO A 578 23.22 -10.36 9.82
N ARG A 579 24.07 -9.43 9.42
CA ARG A 579 25.50 -9.55 9.54
C ARG A 579 26.02 -8.51 10.51
N PHE A 580 26.57 -8.97 11.61
CA PHE A 580 27.02 -8.10 12.70
C PHE A 580 28.49 -7.68 12.57
N ILE A 581 29.29 -8.48 11.87
CA ILE A 581 30.72 -8.28 11.76
C ILE A 581 31.13 -8.26 10.30
N TYR A 582 31.90 -7.27 9.93
CA TYR A 582 32.52 -7.16 8.62
C TYR A 582 33.93 -6.58 8.75
N ALA A 583 34.83 -7.07 7.89
CA ALA A 583 36.20 -6.64 7.86
C ALA A 583 36.53 -6.12 6.44
N PHE A 584 37.29 -5.05 6.34
CA PHE A 584 37.84 -4.60 5.08
C PHE A 584 39.31 -4.24 5.20
N SER A 585 40.04 -4.44 4.10
CA SER A 585 41.45 -4.06 3.98
C SER A 585 41.52 -2.67 3.37
N SER A 586 42.11 -1.71 4.06
CA SER A 586 42.36 -0.40 3.49
C SER A 586 43.82 -0.32 3.01
N THR A 587 44.02 -0.33 1.70
CA THR A 587 45.31 -0.09 1.05
C THR A 587 45.45 1.29 0.46
N PHE A 588 44.78 2.27 1.05
CA PHE A 588 44.53 3.59 0.45
C PHE A 588 45.74 4.53 0.30
N TYR A 589 46.89 4.20 0.89
CA TYR A 589 48.07 5.06 0.77
C TYR A 589 49.26 4.26 0.29
N PRO A 590 49.90 4.67 -0.83
CA PRO A 590 51.16 4.07 -1.28
C PRO A 590 52.21 4.21 -0.17
N GLY A 591 52.75 3.09 0.27
CA GLY A 591 53.80 3.05 1.30
C GLY A 591 53.37 2.75 2.74
N HIS A 592 52.10 2.55 3.00
CA HIS A 592 51.61 2.03 4.29
C HIS A 592 51.25 0.56 4.19
N ASN A 593 51.51 -0.18 5.24
CA ASN A 593 51.09 -1.58 5.37
C ASN A 593 49.57 -1.67 5.35
N ALA A 594 49.03 -2.68 4.68
CA ALA A 594 47.61 -2.94 4.65
C ALA A 594 47.05 -3.05 6.07
N THR A 595 46.17 -2.16 6.44
CA THR A 595 45.49 -2.18 7.73
C THR A 595 44.11 -2.78 7.55
N ASN A 596 43.83 -3.89 8.19
CA ASN A 596 42.50 -4.47 8.16
C ASN A 596 41.63 -3.78 9.23
N VAL A 597 40.49 -3.30 8.83
CA VAL A 597 39.52 -2.68 9.75
C VAL A 597 38.38 -3.65 9.97
N VAL A 598 38.08 -3.96 11.22
CA VAL A 598 36.91 -4.76 11.60
C VAL A 598 35.87 -3.83 12.16
N HIS A 599 34.76 -3.76 11.46
CA HIS A 599 33.58 -3.06 11.95
C HIS A 599 32.56 -4.05 12.47
N THR A 600 31.91 -3.68 13.55
CA THR A 600 30.81 -4.43 14.11
C THR A 600 29.63 -3.50 14.28
N ASN A 601 28.44 -3.98 13.96
CA ASN A 601 27.22 -3.21 14.16
C ASN A 601 26.14 -4.14 14.72
N SER A 602 25.57 -3.78 15.85
CA SER A 602 24.55 -4.58 16.53
C SER A 602 23.21 -4.59 15.83
N LEU A 603 22.94 -3.60 15.01
CA LEU A 603 21.73 -3.58 14.17
C LEU A 603 21.86 -4.55 12.98
N GLY A 604 23.04 -5.13 12.82
CA GLY A 604 23.41 -5.80 11.57
C GLY A 604 23.45 -4.77 10.44
N ILE A 605 24.09 -5.08 9.34
CA ILE A 605 23.77 -4.37 8.12
C ILE A 605 22.40 -4.87 7.75
N SER A 606 21.39 -4.05 8.03
CA SER A 606 20.05 -4.30 7.53
C SER A 606 20.16 -4.52 6.04
N ILE A 607 19.74 -5.67 5.58
CA ILE A 607 19.63 -6.00 4.17
C ILE A 607 18.42 -5.27 3.58
N ASN A 608 17.92 -4.26 4.23
CA ASN A 608 16.85 -3.39 3.75
C ASN A 608 17.18 -2.66 2.44
N ALA A 609 18.29 -2.99 1.85
CA ALA A 609 18.56 -2.70 0.46
C ALA A 609 17.70 -3.51 -0.52
N THR A 610 17.07 -4.56 -0.06
CA THR A 610 16.07 -5.30 -0.81
C THR A 610 14.73 -5.02 -0.14
N ASP A 611 13.75 -4.57 -0.90
CA ASP A 611 12.37 -4.35 -0.44
C ASP A 611 11.64 -5.66 -0.07
N ASP A 612 12.39 -6.74 0.15
CA ASP A 612 11.85 -8.03 0.56
C ASP A 612 11.62 -8.05 2.08
N GLU A 613 10.55 -8.70 2.48
CA GLU A 613 10.34 -9.12 3.85
C GLU A 613 11.49 -10.06 4.30
N TYR A 614 11.87 -10.02 5.58
CA TYR A 614 12.98 -10.85 6.08
C TYR A 614 12.70 -12.35 5.96
N ILE A 615 11.42 -12.76 6.01
CA ILE A 615 10.96 -14.14 5.84
C ILE A 615 9.68 -14.17 5.00
N THR A 616 9.59 -15.13 4.09
CA THR A 616 8.45 -15.30 3.18
C THR A 616 8.08 -16.78 3.02
N TYR A 617 6.86 -17.04 2.56
CA TYR A 617 6.34 -18.40 2.38
C TYR A 617 5.99 -18.68 0.93
N SER A 618 6.62 -19.71 0.36
CA SER A 618 6.41 -20.08 -1.04
C SER A 618 5.11 -20.87 -1.30
N SER A 619 4.58 -21.54 -0.29
CA SER A 619 3.30 -22.27 -0.34
C SER A 619 2.63 -22.21 1.02
N VAL A 620 1.34 -21.94 1.05
CA VAL A 620 0.50 -21.93 2.26
C VAL A 620 -0.84 -22.57 1.97
N VAL A 621 -1.27 -23.45 2.85
CA VAL A 621 -2.59 -24.07 2.81
C VAL A 621 -3.50 -23.39 3.81
N GLU A 622 -4.65 -22.92 3.34
CA GLU A 622 -5.75 -22.44 4.18
C GLU A 622 -6.81 -23.54 4.25
N LYS A 623 -7.00 -24.10 5.44
CA LYS A 623 -7.97 -25.15 5.71
C LYS A 623 -9.14 -24.61 6.50
N LYS A 624 -10.36 -24.97 6.11
CA LYS A 624 -11.61 -24.52 6.75
C LYS A 624 -12.22 -25.61 7.65
N SER A 625 -13.19 -25.20 8.46
CA SER A 625 -13.92 -26.07 9.40
C SER A 625 -14.67 -27.23 8.71
N ASP A 626 -15.11 -27.05 7.48
CA ASP A 626 -15.75 -28.07 6.65
C ASP A 626 -14.76 -29.05 5.99
N HIS A 627 -13.47 -28.95 6.38
CA HIS A 627 -12.35 -29.71 5.85
C HIS A 627 -11.99 -29.44 4.38
N THR A 628 -12.65 -28.48 3.72
CA THR A 628 -12.17 -27.98 2.42
C THR A 628 -10.89 -27.20 2.65
N TYR A 629 -10.00 -27.18 1.66
CA TYR A 629 -8.78 -26.41 1.77
C TYR A 629 -8.32 -25.87 0.42
N SER A 630 -7.54 -24.79 0.46
CA SER A 630 -6.90 -24.22 -0.72
C SER A 630 -5.42 -24.05 -0.48
N GLU A 631 -4.59 -24.42 -1.46
CA GLU A 631 -3.15 -24.19 -1.46
C GLU A 631 -2.83 -22.96 -2.32
N PHE A 632 -2.10 -22.01 -1.77
CA PHE A 632 -1.65 -20.78 -2.40
C PHE A 632 -0.15 -20.84 -2.61
N ILE A 633 0.30 -20.74 -3.86
CA ILE A 633 1.71 -20.82 -4.25
C ILE A 633 2.14 -19.45 -4.79
N TYR A 634 3.24 -18.95 -4.25
CA TYR A 634 3.75 -17.61 -4.55
C TYR A 634 5.09 -17.64 -5.28
N SER A 635 5.30 -16.66 -6.16
CA SER A 635 6.64 -16.35 -6.65
C SER A 635 7.54 -15.97 -5.46
N ASN A 636 8.76 -16.45 -5.46
CA ASN A 636 9.67 -16.34 -4.32
C ASN A 636 11.12 -16.25 -4.82
N TYR A 637 12.08 -16.26 -3.92
CA TYR A 637 13.48 -16.16 -4.29
C TYR A 637 13.97 -17.34 -5.17
N ILE A 638 13.37 -18.53 -5.06
CA ILE A 638 13.78 -19.69 -5.88
C ILE A 638 13.32 -19.53 -7.32
N SER A 639 12.08 -19.07 -7.54
CA SER A 639 11.52 -18.83 -8.87
C SER A 639 12.07 -17.56 -9.51
N ASN A 640 12.33 -16.52 -8.71
CA ASN A 640 12.76 -15.19 -9.13
C ASN A 640 13.98 -14.73 -8.32
N PRO A 641 15.16 -15.35 -8.54
CA PRO A 641 16.38 -14.96 -7.83
C PRO A 641 16.86 -13.59 -8.29
N ASP A 642 17.59 -12.89 -7.41
CA ASP A 642 18.28 -11.67 -7.76
C ASP A 642 19.28 -11.93 -8.90
N ASP A 643 19.51 -10.93 -9.74
CA ASP A 643 20.53 -11.05 -10.78
C ASP A 643 21.93 -10.90 -10.19
N THR A 644 22.86 -11.57 -10.84
CA THR A 644 24.28 -11.44 -10.50
C THR A 644 24.77 -10.04 -10.85
N ILE A 645 25.57 -9.48 -9.97
CA ILE A 645 26.32 -8.27 -10.31
C ILE A 645 27.34 -8.66 -11.39
N GLN A 646 27.11 -8.21 -12.61
CA GLN A 646 28.04 -8.45 -13.72
C GLN A 646 29.21 -7.47 -13.59
N ASN A 647 30.41 -8.03 -13.65
CA ASN A 647 31.69 -7.41 -13.82
C ASN A 647 32.15 -6.37 -12.79
N SER A 648 33.19 -6.75 -12.08
CA SER A 648 34.10 -5.79 -11.49
C SER A 648 34.69 -4.91 -12.60
N MET A 649 34.68 -3.59 -12.43
CA MET A 649 35.56 -2.71 -13.17
C MET A 649 36.99 -3.01 -12.74
N ASN A 650 37.50 -4.16 -13.15
CA ASN A 650 38.74 -4.77 -12.64
C ASN A 650 40.02 -4.13 -13.19
N THR A 651 39.96 -3.12 -14.05
CA THR A 651 41.11 -2.78 -14.86
C THR A 651 41.78 -1.46 -14.54
N TRP A 652 41.31 -0.72 -13.56
CA TRP A 652 41.70 0.69 -13.44
C TRP A 652 42.61 1.07 -12.28
N ILE A 653 42.75 0.21 -11.25
CA ILE A 653 43.81 0.44 -10.26
C ILE A 653 44.98 -0.51 -10.57
N THR A 654 45.55 -0.39 -11.75
CA THR A 654 46.76 -1.12 -12.12
C THR A 654 48.04 -0.39 -11.78
N GLY A 655 48.04 0.47 -10.80
CA GLY A 655 49.27 0.99 -10.21
C GLY A 655 49.74 0.08 -9.10
N ASN A 656 50.47 -0.98 -9.36
CA ASN A 656 51.34 -1.72 -8.44
C ASN A 656 50.75 -2.14 -7.09
N TYR A 657 49.50 -2.55 -7.01
CA TYR A 657 48.96 -3.08 -5.79
C TYR A 657 49.02 -4.61 -5.78
N VAL A 658 49.75 -5.12 -4.81
CA VAL A 658 50.02 -6.51 -4.60
C VAL A 658 48.73 -7.29 -4.45
N THR A 659 48.43 -8.17 -5.37
CA THR A 659 47.49 -9.25 -5.20
C THR A 659 47.99 -10.14 -4.06
N ASN A 660 47.54 -9.84 -2.85
CA ASN A 660 47.71 -10.79 -1.76
C ASN A 660 46.68 -11.90 -1.95
N PRO A 661 47.06 -13.16 -2.10
CA PRO A 661 46.12 -14.28 -2.25
C PRO A 661 45.24 -14.51 -1.02
N TYR A 662 45.46 -13.78 0.02
CA TYR A 662 44.59 -13.67 1.20
C TYR A 662 43.78 -12.42 1.18
N ASP A 663 43.25 -12.01 0.04
CA ASP A 663 42.17 -11.03 -0.02
C ASP A 663 40.97 -11.53 0.77
N PHE A 664 41.20 -11.56 2.06
CA PHE A 664 40.24 -11.74 3.10
C PHE A 664 39.36 -10.51 3.11
N TYR A 665 38.64 -10.30 1.89
CA TYR A 665 37.33 -10.34 2.19
C TYR A 665 36.75 -9.19 2.78
N VAL A 666 36.89 -8.31 2.09
CA VAL A 666 35.93 -7.28 2.02
C VAL A 666 34.61 -7.87 1.67
N ASN A 667 34.05 -8.37 2.68
CA ASN A 667 32.68 -8.73 2.65
C ASN A 667 31.87 -7.47 2.93
N ILE A 668 32.11 -6.40 2.17
CA ILE A 668 31.11 -5.37 2.05
C ILE A 668 29.91 -6.06 1.47
N TYR A 669 28.83 -5.92 2.17
CA TYR A 669 27.56 -6.48 1.85
C TYR A 669 27.16 -5.99 0.44
N ARG A 670 27.34 -6.84 -0.55
CA ARG A 670 26.99 -6.52 -1.91
C ARG A 670 25.50 -6.65 -2.02
N GLN A 671 24.86 -5.53 -2.18
CA GLN A 671 23.46 -5.49 -2.51
C GLN A 671 23.30 -6.10 -3.90
N PRO A 672 22.51 -7.16 -4.06
CA PRO A 672 22.30 -7.75 -5.38
C PRO A 672 21.49 -6.80 -6.27
N ASN A 673 21.45 -7.08 -7.57
CA ASN A 673 20.44 -6.50 -8.45
C ASN A 673 19.08 -7.09 -8.09
N CYS A 674 18.35 -6.39 -7.24
CA CYS A 674 17.18 -6.92 -6.57
C CYS A 674 15.97 -7.07 -7.51
N LYS A 675 15.31 -8.21 -7.43
CA LYS A 675 14.05 -8.50 -8.15
C LYS A 675 12.87 -8.68 -7.21
N SER A 676 12.82 -7.96 -6.11
CA SER A 676 11.73 -8.04 -5.12
C SER A 676 10.36 -7.83 -5.73
N TYR A 677 10.23 -7.00 -6.76
CA TYR A 677 8.93 -6.73 -7.42
C TYR A 677 8.34 -7.94 -8.17
N GLU A 678 9.17 -8.92 -8.50
CA GLU A 678 8.73 -10.17 -9.10
C GLU A 678 8.25 -11.20 -8.07
N ARG A 679 8.51 -10.95 -6.77
CA ARG A 679 8.20 -11.86 -5.67
C ARG A 679 6.88 -11.52 -4.98
N GLY A 680 6.30 -12.47 -4.26
CA GLY A 680 5.04 -12.30 -3.55
C GLY A 680 3.80 -12.28 -4.43
N LYS A 681 3.92 -12.60 -5.72
CA LYS A 681 2.78 -12.74 -6.62
C LYS A 681 2.18 -14.14 -6.51
N LEU A 682 0.87 -14.23 -6.40
CA LEU A 682 0.17 -15.52 -6.43
C LEU A 682 0.35 -16.15 -7.83
N THR A 683 1.07 -17.26 -7.91
CA THR A 683 1.33 -17.95 -9.20
C THR A 683 0.40 -19.13 -9.42
N ARG A 684 -0.12 -19.73 -8.35
CA ARG A 684 -1.10 -20.80 -8.45
C ARG A 684 -1.97 -20.88 -7.21
N LYS A 685 -3.25 -21.20 -7.41
CA LYS A 685 -4.19 -21.55 -6.34
C LYS A 685 -4.88 -22.85 -6.69
N LEU A 686 -4.77 -23.80 -5.80
CA LEU A 686 -5.43 -25.10 -5.89
C LEU A 686 -6.51 -25.17 -4.81
N SER A 687 -7.74 -25.53 -5.20
CA SER A 687 -8.83 -25.69 -4.24
C SER A 687 -9.29 -27.15 -4.22
N TYR A 688 -9.46 -27.68 -3.02
CA TYR A 688 -9.77 -29.09 -2.78
C TYR A 688 -11.07 -29.24 -2.00
N SER A 689 -11.80 -30.31 -2.32
CA SER A 689 -12.96 -30.75 -1.53
C SER A 689 -12.53 -31.27 -0.15
N SER A 690 -13.50 -31.52 0.71
CA SER A 690 -13.26 -32.17 2.03
C SER A 690 -12.67 -33.59 1.92
N ASN A 691 -12.84 -34.25 0.79
CA ASN A 691 -12.28 -35.58 0.51
C ASN A 691 -10.87 -35.52 -0.09
N GLY A 692 -10.36 -34.32 -0.39
CA GLY A 692 -9.05 -34.12 -1.00
C GLY A 692 -9.06 -34.16 -2.53
N ASP A 693 -10.23 -34.20 -3.18
CA ASP A 693 -10.33 -34.11 -4.64
C ASP A 693 -10.08 -32.67 -5.10
N LEU A 694 -9.36 -32.50 -6.20
CA LEU A 694 -9.10 -31.21 -6.81
C LEU A 694 -10.37 -30.65 -7.48
N VAL A 695 -10.81 -29.46 -7.02
CA VAL A 695 -12.02 -28.77 -7.49
C VAL A 695 -11.68 -27.70 -8.52
N SER A 696 -10.63 -26.92 -8.25
CA SER A 696 -10.15 -25.90 -9.19
C SER A 696 -8.64 -25.72 -9.13
N ASP A 697 -8.08 -25.33 -10.28
CA ASP A 697 -6.66 -25.00 -10.45
C ASP A 697 -6.57 -23.67 -11.21
N GLU A 698 -6.11 -22.64 -10.51
CA GLU A 698 -5.93 -21.29 -11.03
C GLU A 698 -4.44 -21.03 -11.16
N ILE A 699 -3.94 -20.72 -12.36
CA ILE A 699 -2.52 -20.50 -12.65
C ILE A 699 -2.34 -19.08 -13.18
N TYR A 700 -1.37 -18.35 -12.64
CA TYR A 700 -1.10 -16.96 -12.99
C TYR A 700 0.35 -16.79 -13.44
N HIS A 701 0.53 -16.23 -14.62
CA HIS A 701 1.83 -15.91 -15.19
C HIS A 701 2.03 -14.40 -15.22
N TYR A 702 3.08 -13.95 -14.55
CA TYR A 702 3.48 -12.55 -14.53
C TYR A 702 4.68 -12.32 -15.41
N GLY A 703 4.83 -11.11 -15.91
CA GLY A 703 5.99 -10.70 -16.70
C GLY A 703 6.22 -9.20 -16.61
N ARG A 704 7.40 -8.78 -16.97
CA ARG A 704 7.80 -7.38 -16.98
C ARG A 704 6.95 -6.58 -17.96
N TRP A 705 6.59 -5.38 -17.55
CA TRP A 705 6.04 -4.36 -18.40
C TRP A 705 7.07 -3.22 -18.55
N GLY A 706 7.20 -2.71 -19.79
CA GLY A 706 8.16 -1.68 -20.11
C GLY A 706 9.53 -2.24 -20.54
N ASN A 707 10.44 -1.34 -20.82
CA ASN A 707 11.84 -1.68 -21.08
C ASN A 707 12.53 -2.05 -19.77
N GLU A 708 13.62 -2.79 -19.85
CA GLU A 708 14.45 -3.10 -18.69
C GLU A 708 15.25 -1.86 -18.27
N ASN A 709 14.54 -0.88 -17.72
CA ASN A 709 15.15 0.32 -17.18
C ASN A 709 15.67 0.04 -15.77
N TYR A 710 16.82 0.62 -15.47
CA TYR A 710 17.42 0.53 -14.15
C TYR A 710 18.23 1.80 -13.85
N VAL A 711 18.39 2.08 -12.56
CA VAL A 711 19.38 3.03 -12.06
C VAL A 711 20.65 2.27 -11.72
N ALA A 712 21.79 2.76 -12.17
CA ALA A 712 23.06 2.20 -11.77
C ALA A 712 23.55 2.90 -10.50
N SER A 713 23.88 2.12 -9.47
CA SER A 713 24.59 2.55 -8.27
C SER A 713 26.00 1.98 -8.30
N ILE A 714 26.95 2.70 -7.73
CA ILE A 714 28.32 2.22 -7.59
C ILE A 714 28.50 1.71 -6.16
N LEU A 715 28.91 0.47 -6.03
CA LEU A 715 29.25 -0.13 -4.76
C LEU A 715 30.77 -0.27 -4.67
N LEU A 716 31.33 0.26 -3.58
CA LEU A 716 32.74 0.04 -3.28
C LEU A 716 32.91 -1.26 -2.46
N SER A 717 33.81 -2.12 -2.87
CA SER A 717 34.14 -3.35 -2.16
C SER A 717 35.65 -3.57 -2.19
N GLY A 718 36.32 -3.11 -1.14
CA GLY A 718 37.78 -3.07 -1.08
C GLY A 718 38.36 -2.09 -2.08
N ASP A 719 39.24 -2.59 -2.93
CA ASP A 719 39.83 -1.88 -4.05
C ASP A 719 39.04 -2.01 -5.35
N LYS A 720 37.81 -2.55 -5.29
CA LYS A 720 37.00 -2.84 -6.46
C LYS A 720 35.66 -2.14 -6.42
N PHE A 721 35.28 -1.60 -7.58
CA PHE A 721 33.99 -1.01 -7.80
C PHE A 721 33.09 -1.99 -8.53
N TYR A 722 31.82 -1.99 -8.14
CA TYR A 722 30.80 -2.83 -8.74
C TYR A 722 29.62 -1.95 -9.12
N SER A 723 29.10 -2.15 -10.32
CA SER A 723 27.82 -1.55 -10.72
C SER A 723 26.68 -2.42 -10.21
N ARG A 724 25.81 -1.84 -9.41
CA ARG A 724 24.52 -2.40 -9.02
C ARG A 724 23.44 -1.81 -9.91
N LYS A 725 22.43 -2.60 -10.24
CA LYS A 725 21.25 -2.17 -10.95
C LYS A 725 20.04 -2.18 -10.00
N ASP A 726 19.42 -1.03 -9.82
CA ASP A 726 18.12 -0.93 -9.21
C ASP A 726 17.07 -0.86 -10.33
N TYR A 727 16.31 -1.94 -10.50
CA TYR A 727 15.37 -2.08 -11.61
C TYR A 727 14.14 -1.19 -11.45
N LEU A 728 13.75 -0.53 -12.53
CA LEU A 728 12.63 0.38 -12.64
C LEU A 728 11.57 -0.20 -13.59
N TYR A 729 10.96 -1.31 -13.23
CA TYR A 729 9.86 -1.89 -14.00
C TYR A 729 8.73 -2.36 -13.08
N SER A 730 7.57 -2.57 -13.66
CA SER A 730 6.44 -3.21 -13.00
C SER A 730 6.29 -4.64 -13.47
N ASN A 731 5.84 -5.52 -12.59
CA ASN A 731 5.55 -6.93 -12.91
C ASN A 731 4.03 -7.10 -13.00
N VAL A 732 3.52 -7.33 -14.21
CA VAL A 732 2.09 -7.36 -14.52
C VAL A 732 1.63 -8.77 -14.89
N LEU A 733 0.33 -9.05 -14.68
CA LEU A 733 -0.28 -10.31 -15.08
C LEU A 733 -0.30 -10.40 -16.62
N LYS A 734 0.33 -11.43 -17.19
CA LYS A 734 0.36 -11.69 -18.64
C LYS A 734 -0.62 -12.75 -19.08
N GLN A 735 -0.88 -13.72 -18.21
CA GLN A 735 -1.81 -14.80 -18.49
C GLN A 735 -2.38 -15.37 -17.19
N ASP A 736 -3.65 -15.71 -17.21
CA ASP A 736 -4.24 -16.62 -16.24
C ASP A 736 -4.85 -17.84 -16.94
N THR A 737 -4.90 -18.95 -16.21
CA THR A 737 -5.54 -20.19 -16.64
C THR A 737 -6.37 -20.72 -15.49
N ILE A 738 -7.67 -20.85 -15.69
CA ILE A 738 -8.60 -21.37 -14.69
C ILE A 738 -9.16 -22.69 -15.18
N ARG A 739 -8.98 -23.74 -14.38
CA ARG A 739 -9.55 -25.07 -14.59
C ARG A 739 -10.55 -25.38 -13.48
N ILE A 740 -11.74 -25.80 -13.85
CA ILE A 740 -12.79 -26.23 -12.94
C ILE A 740 -13.11 -27.69 -13.26
N TYR A 741 -12.92 -28.55 -12.27
CA TYR A 741 -13.09 -30.00 -12.43
C TYR A 741 -14.55 -30.42 -12.28
N SER A 742 -14.96 -31.39 -13.05
CA SER A 742 -16.35 -31.85 -13.10
C SER A 742 -16.67 -32.76 -11.93
N LEU A 743 -17.82 -32.58 -11.31
CA LEU A 743 -18.37 -33.48 -10.29
C LEU A 743 -19.01 -34.68 -10.97
N THR A 744 -18.66 -35.91 -10.59
CA THR A 744 -19.25 -37.14 -11.09
C THR A 744 -20.59 -37.42 -10.39
N GLU A 745 -21.42 -38.28 -10.99
CA GLU A 745 -22.69 -38.71 -10.38
C GLU A 745 -22.50 -39.42 -9.00
N GLY A 746 -21.30 -39.92 -8.74
CA GLY A 746 -20.91 -40.52 -7.45
C GLY A 746 -20.45 -39.54 -6.38
N GLY A 747 -20.44 -38.23 -6.65
CA GLY A 747 -20.06 -37.21 -5.70
C GLY A 747 -18.55 -36.94 -5.55
N SER A 748 -17.71 -37.59 -6.36
CA SER A 748 -16.28 -37.32 -6.44
C SER A 748 -15.96 -36.46 -7.66
N TYR A 749 -14.86 -35.72 -7.64
CA TYR A 749 -14.42 -34.92 -8.79
C TYR A 749 -13.65 -35.81 -9.79
N SER A 750 -13.94 -35.61 -11.08
CA SER A 750 -13.24 -36.31 -12.17
C SER A 750 -11.96 -35.59 -12.56
N ASN A 751 -11.14 -36.24 -13.42
CA ASN A 751 -10.00 -35.56 -14.06
C ASN A 751 -10.42 -34.66 -15.23
N ASP A 752 -11.69 -34.71 -15.63
CA ASP A 752 -12.21 -33.85 -16.69
C ASP A 752 -12.48 -32.45 -16.15
N PHE A 753 -12.05 -31.43 -16.88
CA PHE A 753 -12.21 -30.05 -16.50
C PHE A 753 -12.64 -29.14 -17.65
N VAL A 754 -13.27 -28.04 -17.30
CA VAL A 754 -13.46 -26.90 -18.19
C VAL A 754 -12.30 -25.92 -17.96
N GLN A 755 -11.67 -25.47 -19.04
CA GLN A 755 -10.54 -24.57 -18.99
C GLN A 755 -10.85 -23.23 -19.66
N THR A 756 -10.45 -22.15 -19.00
CA THR A 756 -10.39 -20.82 -19.61
C THR A 756 -8.96 -20.31 -19.50
N VAL A 757 -8.42 -19.85 -20.61
CA VAL A 757 -7.10 -19.18 -20.67
C VAL A 757 -7.33 -17.73 -21.08
N THR A 758 -6.79 -16.79 -20.29
CA THR A 758 -6.84 -15.35 -20.58
C THR A 758 -5.42 -14.81 -20.73
N GLU A 759 -5.12 -14.15 -21.84
CA GLU A 759 -3.85 -13.45 -22.08
C GLU A 759 -4.09 -11.93 -22.08
N TYR A 760 -3.14 -11.19 -21.50
CA TYR A 760 -3.20 -9.74 -21.36
C TYR A 760 -2.01 -9.07 -22.05
N ASN A 761 -2.29 -8.11 -22.94
CA ASN A 761 -1.28 -7.23 -23.50
C ASN A 761 -1.51 -5.80 -23.01
N TYR A 762 -0.41 -5.09 -22.77
CA TYR A 762 -0.43 -3.73 -22.25
C TYR A 762 0.24 -2.78 -23.24
N ASN A 763 -0.29 -1.58 -23.34
CA ASN A 763 0.32 -0.51 -24.13
C ASN A 763 1.50 0.15 -23.37
N SER A 764 2.10 1.18 -23.97
CA SER A 764 3.25 1.91 -23.38
C SER A 764 2.92 2.65 -22.07
N LEU A 765 1.64 2.77 -21.72
CA LEU A 765 1.15 3.43 -20.50
C LEU A 765 0.71 2.44 -19.42
N ASN A 766 1.05 1.16 -19.53
CA ASN A 766 0.59 0.09 -18.61
C ASN A 766 -0.94 -0.11 -18.60
N LEU A 767 -1.64 0.31 -19.64
CA LEU A 767 -3.06 0.06 -19.78
C LEU A 767 -3.28 -1.21 -20.61
N ASN A 768 -4.27 -2.02 -20.24
CA ASN A 768 -4.59 -3.23 -20.97
C ASN A 768 -5.12 -2.87 -22.38
N SER A 769 -4.38 -3.19 -23.42
CA SER A 769 -4.75 -2.89 -24.80
C SER A 769 -5.40 -4.06 -25.52
N LEU A 770 -5.16 -5.29 -25.09
CA LEU A 770 -5.74 -6.47 -25.69
C LEU A 770 -5.88 -7.59 -24.65
N LYS A 771 -7.08 -8.11 -24.54
CA LYS A 771 -7.40 -9.30 -23.75
C LYS A 771 -7.83 -10.42 -24.70
N LYS A 772 -7.18 -11.57 -24.63
CA LYS A 772 -7.53 -12.76 -25.42
C LYS A 772 -8.03 -13.82 -24.47
N ILE A 773 -9.17 -14.39 -24.77
CA ILE A 773 -9.83 -15.41 -23.97
C ILE A 773 -10.03 -16.66 -24.81
N GLN A 774 -9.52 -17.79 -24.36
CA GLN A 774 -9.77 -19.09 -24.92
C GLN A 774 -10.57 -19.95 -23.96
N ASN A 775 -11.75 -20.36 -24.37
CA ASN A 775 -12.58 -21.29 -23.62
C ASN A 775 -12.27 -22.75 -24.02
N SER A 776 -12.91 -23.70 -23.35
CA SER A 776 -12.75 -25.16 -23.61
C SER A 776 -13.12 -25.59 -25.00
N ASP A 777 -13.85 -24.80 -25.81
CA ASP A 777 -14.11 -25.05 -27.22
C ASP A 777 -12.93 -24.68 -28.14
N HIS A 778 -11.80 -24.27 -27.55
CA HIS A 778 -10.57 -23.84 -28.21
C HIS A 778 -10.73 -22.61 -29.14
N LYS A 779 -11.84 -21.88 -29.06
CA LYS A 779 -12.02 -20.66 -29.82
C LYS A 779 -11.47 -19.46 -29.02
N TRP A 780 -10.81 -18.57 -29.74
CA TRP A 780 -10.32 -17.35 -29.20
C TRP A 780 -11.34 -16.22 -29.36
N ARG A 781 -11.58 -15.51 -28.27
CA ARG A 781 -12.22 -14.21 -28.23
C ARG A 781 -11.16 -13.16 -27.95
N PHE A 782 -11.14 -12.09 -28.72
CA PHE A 782 -10.25 -10.97 -28.57
C PHE A 782 -11.07 -9.75 -28.14
N GLU A 783 -10.58 -9.03 -27.14
CA GLU A 783 -11.15 -7.76 -26.68
C GLU A 783 -10.05 -6.71 -26.77
N GLU A 784 -10.18 -5.77 -27.70
CA GLU A 784 -9.23 -4.67 -27.91
C GLU A 784 -9.77 -3.42 -27.24
N TYR A 785 -8.87 -2.67 -26.60
CA TYR A 785 -9.16 -1.44 -25.89
C TYR A 785 -8.27 -0.32 -26.40
N TYR A 786 -8.88 0.79 -26.76
CA TYR A 786 -8.22 1.98 -27.27
C TYR A 786 -8.46 3.16 -26.34
N TYR A 787 -7.44 3.96 -26.14
CA TYR A 787 -7.37 5.04 -25.18
C TYR A 787 -7.13 6.40 -25.85
N PRO A 788 -7.23 7.55 -25.15
CA PRO A 788 -7.00 8.87 -25.75
C PRO A 788 -5.68 8.98 -26.52
N ASN A 789 -4.62 8.37 -26.03
CA ASN A 789 -3.29 8.41 -26.69
C ASN A 789 -3.27 7.72 -28.06
N ASP A 790 -4.13 6.72 -28.29
CA ASP A 790 -4.25 6.04 -29.58
C ASP A 790 -4.90 6.95 -30.64
N TYR A 791 -5.59 8.01 -30.20
CA TYR A 791 -6.27 9.01 -31.02
C TYR A 791 -5.72 10.42 -30.82
N SER A 792 -4.45 10.57 -30.52
CA SER A 792 -3.80 11.85 -30.18
C SER A 792 -3.90 12.92 -31.27
N ALA A 793 -4.20 12.54 -32.54
CA ALA A 793 -4.43 13.48 -33.62
C ALA A 793 -5.83 14.15 -33.56
N VAL A 794 -6.73 13.70 -32.69
CA VAL A 794 -8.09 14.24 -32.54
C VAL A 794 -8.11 15.28 -31.43
N GLU A 795 -8.53 16.51 -31.73
CA GLU A 795 -8.46 17.68 -30.82
C GLU A 795 -9.09 17.42 -29.42
N ASN A 796 -10.26 16.80 -29.38
CA ASN A 796 -10.92 16.51 -28.11
C ASN A 796 -10.12 15.55 -27.21
N PHE A 797 -9.40 14.60 -27.79
CA PHE A 797 -8.56 13.65 -27.04
C PHE A 797 -7.25 14.27 -26.59
N GLN A 798 -6.70 15.24 -27.34
CA GLN A 798 -5.55 16.04 -26.89
C GLN A 798 -5.87 16.78 -25.56
N ALA A 799 -7.08 17.32 -25.43
CA ALA A 799 -7.49 17.98 -24.18
C ALA A 799 -7.55 17.02 -22.99
N LEU A 800 -7.95 15.76 -23.21
CA LEU A 800 -7.90 14.72 -22.18
C LEU A 800 -6.47 14.35 -21.79
N ILE A 801 -5.60 14.14 -22.79
CA ILE A 801 -4.19 13.82 -22.58
C ILE A 801 -3.49 14.92 -21.77
N TYR A 802 -3.75 16.19 -22.12
CA TYR A 802 -3.18 17.33 -21.41
C TYR A 802 -3.57 17.34 -19.90
N LYS A 803 -4.75 16.87 -19.57
CA LYS A 803 -5.24 16.75 -18.18
C LYS A 803 -4.87 15.41 -17.52
N ASN A 804 -4.05 14.61 -18.16
CA ASN A 804 -3.71 13.25 -17.73
C ASN A 804 -4.94 12.30 -17.63
N ILE A 805 -6.00 12.56 -18.39
CA ILE A 805 -7.16 11.67 -18.50
C ILE A 805 -6.87 10.67 -19.63
N ILE A 806 -6.06 9.67 -19.33
CA ILE A 806 -5.48 8.75 -20.33
C ILE A 806 -5.97 7.31 -20.20
N ASN A 807 -6.64 6.96 -19.09
CA ASN A 807 -7.17 5.62 -18.86
C ASN A 807 -8.62 5.41 -19.33
N LYS A 808 -9.28 6.44 -19.87
CA LYS A 808 -10.64 6.29 -20.40
C LYS A 808 -10.62 5.46 -21.67
N VAL A 809 -11.43 4.40 -21.69
CA VAL A 809 -11.60 3.58 -22.88
C VAL A 809 -12.47 4.34 -23.90
N ILE A 810 -11.86 4.67 -25.05
CA ILE A 810 -12.51 5.38 -26.13
C ILE A 810 -13.25 4.41 -27.05
N ASP A 811 -12.63 3.26 -27.33
CA ASP A 811 -13.17 2.27 -28.26
C ASP A 811 -12.88 0.86 -27.71
N THR A 812 -13.88 0.01 -27.71
CA THR A 812 -13.77 -1.41 -27.36
C THR A 812 -14.24 -2.22 -28.54
N ARG A 813 -13.47 -3.23 -28.96
CA ARG A 813 -13.84 -4.15 -30.04
C ARG A 813 -13.69 -5.58 -29.61
N VAL A 814 -14.70 -6.38 -29.89
CA VAL A 814 -14.74 -7.79 -29.54
C VAL A 814 -14.83 -8.64 -30.81
N TYR A 815 -13.89 -9.55 -30.95
CA TYR A 815 -13.81 -10.47 -32.08
C TYR A 815 -13.92 -11.93 -31.61
N ILE A 816 -14.54 -12.77 -32.46
CA ILE A 816 -14.47 -14.22 -32.35
C ILE A 816 -14.03 -14.75 -33.71
N ASN A 817 -13.00 -15.62 -33.74
CA ASN A 817 -12.43 -16.15 -34.97
C ASN A 817 -12.10 -15.06 -36.02
N ASN A 818 -11.52 -13.95 -35.59
CA ASN A 818 -11.19 -12.77 -36.38
C ASN A 818 -12.40 -12.05 -37.04
N GLN A 819 -13.61 -12.34 -36.60
CA GLN A 819 -14.81 -11.61 -36.99
C GLN A 819 -15.22 -10.66 -35.87
N LEU A 820 -15.38 -9.39 -36.17
CA LEU A 820 -15.93 -8.42 -35.23
C LEU A 820 -17.36 -8.82 -34.87
N ILE A 821 -17.65 -8.97 -33.59
CA ILE A 821 -18.98 -9.37 -33.09
C ILE A 821 -19.65 -8.26 -32.26
N SER A 822 -18.85 -7.36 -31.71
CA SER A 822 -19.34 -6.23 -30.91
C SER A 822 -18.30 -5.12 -30.92
N GLY A 823 -18.76 -3.89 -30.82
CA GLY A 823 -17.91 -2.73 -30.64
C GLY A 823 -18.67 -1.61 -29.95
N THR A 824 -17.99 -0.86 -29.10
CA THR A 824 -18.56 0.32 -28.42
C THR A 824 -17.56 1.46 -28.51
N GLN A 825 -18.02 2.65 -28.91
CA GLN A 825 -17.22 3.86 -28.93
C GLN A 825 -17.87 4.90 -28.04
N THR A 826 -17.08 5.53 -27.17
CA THR A 826 -17.50 6.58 -26.27
C THR A 826 -16.76 7.88 -26.58
N LYS A 827 -17.50 8.96 -26.82
CA LYS A 827 -16.95 10.32 -26.87
C LYS A 827 -17.01 10.95 -25.48
N TYR A 828 -16.02 11.76 -25.19
CA TYR A 828 -15.91 12.46 -23.91
C TYR A 828 -15.76 13.97 -24.12
N ASN A 829 -16.22 14.73 -23.13
CA ASN A 829 -15.88 16.15 -23.04
C ASN A 829 -14.45 16.33 -22.47
N ASN A 830 -13.99 17.57 -22.36
CA ASN A 830 -12.64 17.91 -21.88
C ASN A 830 -12.37 17.57 -20.39
N TYR A 831 -13.31 16.98 -19.69
CA TYR A 831 -13.22 16.56 -18.29
C TYR A 831 -13.38 15.04 -18.12
N GLY A 832 -13.39 14.30 -19.23
CA GLY A 832 -13.52 12.85 -19.20
C GLY A 832 -14.93 12.33 -18.88
N LEU A 833 -15.97 13.19 -19.02
CA LEU A 833 -17.36 12.79 -18.90
C LEU A 833 -17.88 12.37 -20.28
N PRO A 834 -18.61 11.22 -20.41
CA PRO A 834 -19.13 10.74 -21.67
C PRO A 834 -20.14 11.72 -22.27
N THR A 835 -20.07 12.01 -23.57
CA THR A 835 -21.04 12.84 -24.29
C THR A 835 -21.91 12.03 -25.22
N ASP A 836 -21.34 11.04 -25.89
CA ASP A 836 -22.05 10.19 -26.83
C ASP A 836 -21.50 8.75 -26.75
N ILE A 837 -22.41 7.81 -26.90
CA ILE A 837 -22.11 6.39 -27.02
C ILE A 837 -22.59 5.88 -28.37
N TYR A 838 -21.72 5.13 -29.03
CA TYR A 838 -21.97 4.47 -30.29
C TYR A 838 -21.75 2.96 -30.12
N SER A 839 -22.54 2.15 -30.79
CA SER A 839 -22.40 0.70 -30.85
C SER A 839 -22.25 0.24 -32.30
N ALA A 840 -21.38 -0.73 -32.54
CA ALA A 840 -21.20 -1.32 -33.83
C ALA A 840 -22.44 -2.16 -34.23
N GLU A 841 -23.06 -1.85 -35.35
CA GLU A 841 -24.09 -2.68 -35.96
C GLU A 841 -23.41 -3.65 -36.93
N ILE A 842 -23.33 -4.93 -36.55
CA ILE A 842 -22.60 -5.94 -37.29
C ILE A 842 -23.57 -6.73 -38.14
N SER A 843 -23.43 -6.59 -39.49
CA SER A 843 -24.08 -7.49 -40.44
C SER A 843 -23.20 -8.74 -40.61
N PRO A 844 -23.78 -9.95 -40.71
CA PRO A 844 -23.01 -11.16 -40.94
C PRO A 844 -22.15 -11.06 -42.22
N GLY A 845 -20.84 -11.23 -42.10
CA GLY A 845 -19.91 -11.22 -43.23
C GLY A 845 -18.98 -10.02 -43.35
N VAL A 846 -19.03 -9.06 -42.43
CA VAL A 846 -18.07 -7.94 -42.40
C VAL A 846 -16.76 -8.43 -41.79
N ILE A 847 -15.69 -8.47 -42.58
CA ILE A 847 -14.32 -8.77 -42.16
C ILE A 847 -13.66 -7.44 -41.86
N ASP A 848 -12.94 -7.39 -40.73
CA ASP A 848 -12.05 -6.35 -40.26
C ASP A 848 -12.05 -5.02 -41.01
N ILE A 849 -12.60 -4.00 -40.40
CA ILE A 849 -12.58 -2.65 -40.97
C ILE A 849 -11.62 -1.82 -40.11
N PRO A 850 -10.48 -1.39 -40.67
CA PRO A 850 -9.58 -0.49 -39.96
C PRO A 850 -10.32 0.76 -39.50
N PHE A 851 -10.14 1.13 -38.26
CA PHE A 851 -10.67 2.39 -37.74
C PHE A 851 -10.04 3.55 -38.49
N SER A 852 -10.88 4.32 -39.20
CA SER A 852 -10.56 5.71 -39.53
C SER A 852 -11.52 6.60 -38.73
N ALA A 853 -10.97 7.56 -38.00
CA ALA A 853 -11.74 8.58 -37.32
C ALA A 853 -12.67 9.26 -38.34
N GLY A 854 -13.93 8.83 -38.39
CA GLY A 854 -14.91 9.37 -39.33
C GLY A 854 -15.56 8.38 -40.31
N ASN A 855 -15.40 7.05 -40.11
CA ASN A 855 -16.24 6.13 -40.90
C ASN A 855 -17.58 5.92 -40.21
N PRO A 856 -18.62 6.66 -40.58
CA PRO A 856 -19.92 6.65 -39.91
C PRO A 856 -20.74 5.39 -40.20
N TYR A 857 -20.24 4.47 -41.02
CA TYR A 857 -21.07 3.38 -41.56
C TYR A 857 -21.12 2.13 -40.68
N LEU A 858 -20.40 2.10 -39.55
CA LEU A 858 -20.32 0.92 -38.69
C LEU A 858 -20.81 1.15 -37.26
N PHE A 859 -20.79 2.37 -36.78
CA PHE A 859 -21.17 2.70 -35.42
C PHE A 859 -22.44 3.56 -35.47
N THR A 860 -23.51 3.01 -34.90
CA THR A 860 -24.77 3.74 -34.75
C THR A 860 -24.74 4.46 -33.43
N HIS A 861 -25.17 5.71 -33.43
CA HIS A 861 -25.36 6.48 -32.20
C HIS A 861 -26.40 5.77 -31.34
N LYS A 862 -26.15 5.64 -30.04
CA LYS A 862 -27.06 4.95 -29.11
C LYS A 862 -27.60 5.87 -28.01
N ALA A 863 -26.77 6.78 -27.51
CA ALA A 863 -27.18 7.72 -26.48
C ALA A 863 -26.32 8.98 -26.49
N SER A 864 -26.90 10.11 -26.10
CA SER A 864 -26.16 11.32 -25.77
C SER A 864 -26.42 11.75 -24.33
N TYR A 865 -25.39 12.41 -23.75
CA TYR A 865 -25.40 12.90 -22.39
C TYR A 865 -25.17 14.40 -22.36
N GLU A 866 -25.99 15.10 -21.58
CA GLU A 866 -25.82 16.52 -21.30
C GLU A 866 -25.55 16.74 -19.80
N TYR A 867 -24.71 17.71 -19.49
CA TYR A 867 -24.33 18.05 -18.12
C TYR A 867 -24.71 19.48 -17.78
N ASN A 868 -24.97 19.73 -16.52
CA ASN A 868 -25.09 21.07 -15.96
C ASN A 868 -23.71 21.76 -15.92
N SER A 869 -23.70 23.06 -15.62
CA SER A 869 -22.44 23.84 -15.46
C SER A 869 -21.57 23.37 -14.29
N ASP A 870 -22.12 22.61 -13.34
CA ASP A 870 -21.46 22.00 -12.20
C ASP A 870 -21.12 20.52 -12.45
N TYR A 871 -21.16 20.08 -13.72
CA TYR A 871 -20.84 18.74 -14.17
C TYR A 871 -21.74 17.61 -13.64
N THR A 872 -22.87 17.94 -13.00
CA THR A 872 -23.91 16.95 -12.72
C THR A 872 -24.64 16.57 -14.01
N LEU A 873 -25.03 15.28 -14.10
CA LEU A 873 -25.78 14.79 -15.26
C LEU A 873 -27.13 15.50 -15.37
N LYS A 874 -27.40 16.11 -16.50
CA LYS A 874 -28.65 16.87 -16.77
C LYS A 874 -29.65 16.03 -17.53
N LYS A 875 -29.17 15.30 -18.55
CA LYS A 875 -30.05 14.58 -19.49
C LYS A 875 -29.29 13.37 -20.04
N VAL A 876 -30.02 12.27 -20.20
CA VAL A 876 -29.65 11.14 -21.06
C VAL A 876 -30.70 11.00 -22.15
N ALA A 877 -30.24 10.96 -23.39
CA ALA A 877 -31.12 10.83 -24.57
C ALA A 877 -30.69 9.59 -25.38
N PRO A 878 -31.30 8.42 -25.17
CA PRO A 878 -31.19 7.29 -26.07
C PRO A 878 -31.77 7.63 -27.43
N GLU A 879 -31.27 7.05 -28.53
CA GLU A 879 -31.67 7.40 -29.90
C GLU A 879 -33.18 7.18 -30.18
N ASP A 880 -33.70 6.02 -29.74
CA ASP A 880 -35.07 5.59 -30.05
C ASP A 880 -35.97 5.48 -28.81
N ASN A 881 -35.60 6.07 -27.68
CA ASN A 881 -36.26 5.87 -26.40
C ASN A 881 -36.62 7.14 -25.67
N VAL A 882 -37.33 6.96 -24.58
CA VAL A 882 -37.69 8.00 -23.62
C VAL A 882 -36.42 8.64 -23.04
N ARG A 883 -36.38 9.97 -23.07
CA ARG A 883 -35.31 10.78 -22.53
C ARG A 883 -35.48 10.94 -21.03
N SER A 884 -34.38 10.78 -20.29
CA SER A 884 -34.36 10.98 -18.84
C SER A 884 -33.68 12.31 -18.51
N TYR A 885 -34.34 13.11 -17.68
CA TYR A 885 -33.83 14.38 -17.17
C TYR A 885 -33.71 14.29 -15.66
N TYR A 886 -32.64 14.90 -15.12
CA TYR A 886 -32.24 14.76 -13.72
C TYR A 886 -32.21 16.12 -13.04
N ILE A 887 -32.87 16.22 -11.88
CA ILE A 887 -32.87 17.41 -11.02
C ILE A 887 -32.08 17.06 -9.76
N TRP A 888 -31.16 17.93 -9.41
CA TRP A 888 -30.23 17.73 -8.31
C TRP A 888 -30.55 18.68 -7.15
N GLY A 889 -30.43 18.19 -5.93
CA GLY A 889 -30.56 18.93 -4.66
C GLY A 889 -29.43 18.55 -3.68
N TYR A 890 -29.55 19.03 -2.44
CA TYR A 890 -28.54 18.80 -1.37
C TYR A 890 -27.14 19.23 -1.85
N ASN A 891 -27.01 20.51 -2.26
CA ASN A 891 -25.81 21.05 -2.91
C ASN A 891 -25.35 20.23 -4.13
N LYS A 892 -26.34 19.70 -4.87
CA LYS A 892 -26.10 18.92 -6.10
C LYS A 892 -25.39 17.58 -5.91
N GLN A 893 -25.45 17.04 -4.70
CA GLN A 893 -24.89 15.73 -4.39
C GLN A 893 -25.88 14.59 -4.67
N TYR A 894 -27.20 14.86 -4.52
CA TYR A 894 -28.22 13.83 -4.68
C TYR A 894 -29.25 14.24 -5.73
N MET A 895 -29.66 13.26 -6.56
CA MET A 895 -30.72 13.44 -7.51
C MET A 895 -32.06 13.42 -6.77
N VAL A 896 -32.82 14.53 -6.82
CA VAL A 896 -34.12 14.67 -6.13
C VAL A 896 -35.30 14.39 -7.06
N ALA A 897 -35.10 14.43 -8.38
CA ALA A 897 -36.09 14.00 -9.33
C ALA A 897 -35.51 13.44 -10.63
N LYS A 898 -36.18 12.42 -11.18
CA LYS A 898 -35.98 11.89 -12.52
C LYS A 898 -37.29 12.16 -13.30
N ILE A 899 -37.17 12.79 -14.47
CA ILE A 899 -38.28 13.08 -15.36
C ILE A 899 -38.04 12.34 -16.67
N GLU A 900 -38.95 11.50 -17.07
CA GLU A 900 -38.88 10.74 -18.31
C GLU A 900 -39.92 11.25 -19.30
N SER A 901 -39.52 11.45 -20.55
CA SER A 901 -40.41 11.95 -21.62
C SER A 901 -39.99 11.42 -22.98
N SER A 902 -40.97 11.10 -23.80
CA SER A 902 -40.75 10.77 -25.22
C SER A 902 -40.51 12.02 -26.07
N THR A 903 -40.85 13.21 -25.54
CA THR A 903 -40.68 14.48 -26.25
C THR A 903 -39.34 15.13 -25.95
N ASN A 904 -38.73 15.80 -26.93
CA ASN A 904 -37.49 16.53 -26.72
C ASN A 904 -37.79 17.94 -26.19
N THR A 905 -37.83 18.08 -24.89
CA THR A 905 -38.14 19.33 -24.20
C THR A 905 -36.97 19.85 -23.44
N THR A 906 -36.94 21.13 -23.10
CA THR A 906 -35.98 21.73 -22.18
C THR A 906 -36.62 21.79 -20.81
N ILE A 907 -36.04 21.06 -19.86
CA ILE A 907 -36.44 21.13 -18.46
C ILE A 907 -35.49 22.11 -17.75
N SER A 908 -36.07 23.19 -17.22
CA SER A 908 -35.32 24.26 -16.54
C SER A 908 -35.87 24.45 -15.12
N VAL A 909 -35.74 23.38 -14.31
CA VAL A 909 -36.17 23.40 -12.90
C VAL A 909 -34.92 23.14 -12.03
N THR A 910 -34.79 23.89 -10.94
CA THR A 910 -33.74 23.73 -9.96
C THR A 910 -34.34 23.59 -8.56
N ALA A 911 -33.97 22.59 -7.82
CA ALA A 911 -34.36 22.46 -6.43
C ALA A 911 -33.63 23.49 -5.57
N ASN A 912 -34.33 24.07 -4.60
CA ASN A 912 -33.73 24.94 -3.60
C ASN A 912 -33.40 24.13 -2.36
N ASP A 913 -32.12 24.00 -2.06
CA ASP A 913 -31.61 23.17 -0.96
C ASP A 913 -32.08 23.65 0.43
N ASN A 914 -32.45 24.92 0.58
CA ASN A 914 -33.00 25.44 1.84
C ASN A 914 -34.40 24.90 2.14
N ASN A 915 -35.10 24.35 1.15
CA ASN A 915 -36.41 23.76 1.29
C ASN A 915 -36.37 22.24 1.48
N LEU A 916 -35.19 21.66 1.56
CA LEU A 916 -34.97 20.24 1.83
C LEU A 916 -34.46 20.07 3.27
N SER A 917 -35.18 19.31 4.08
CA SER A 917 -34.95 19.23 5.54
C SER A 917 -33.67 18.52 5.95
N LYS A 918 -33.13 17.64 5.12
CA LYS A 918 -31.96 16.79 5.44
C LYS A 918 -32.20 15.93 6.67
N SER A 919 -33.46 15.66 7.04
CA SER A 919 -33.92 14.97 8.23
C SER A 919 -34.42 13.55 7.91
N ASP A 920 -34.45 12.68 8.93
CA ASP A 920 -35.09 11.37 8.91
C ASP A 920 -36.44 11.36 9.64
N GLU A 921 -36.88 12.52 10.13
CA GLU A 921 -38.19 12.63 10.74
C GLU A 921 -39.30 12.56 9.68
N PHE A 922 -40.28 11.67 9.86
CA PHE A 922 -41.34 11.38 8.91
C PHE A 922 -42.08 12.64 8.40
N ASN A 923 -42.42 13.57 9.31
CA ASN A 923 -43.13 14.82 8.92
C ASN A 923 -42.23 15.77 8.15
N ALA A 924 -40.96 15.83 8.45
CA ALA A 924 -39.99 16.64 7.71
C ALA A 924 -39.80 16.10 6.28
N ILE A 925 -39.66 14.80 6.14
CA ILE A 925 -39.55 14.11 4.84
C ILE A 925 -40.85 14.34 4.02
N LYS A 926 -42.00 14.26 4.64
CA LYS A 926 -43.31 14.51 4.00
C LYS A 926 -43.39 15.94 3.43
N ASN A 927 -42.89 16.94 4.16
CA ASN A 927 -42.79 18.31 3.69
C ASN A 927 -41.84 18.46 2.51
N ASP A 928 -40.67 17.75 2.52
CA ASP A 928 -39.75 17.72 1.40
C ASP A 928 -40.40 17.14 0.13
N VAL A 929 -41.17 16.04 0.27
CA VAL A 929 -41.94 15.43 -0.82
C VAL A 929 -43.00 16.41 -1.36
N LEU A 930 -43.71 17.09 -0.48
CA LEU A 930 -44.72 18.11 -0.89
C LEU A 930 -44.08 19.28 -1.62
N TYR A 931 -42.90 19.73 -1.16
CA TYR A 931 -42.15 20.78 -1.85
C TYR A 931 -41.76 20.34 -3.26
N LEU A 932 -41.19 19.12 -3.41
CA LEU A 932 -40.78 18.59 -4.72
C LEU A 932 -41.99 18.35 -5.64
N LYS A 933 -43.13 17.85 -5.12
CA LYS A 933 -44.40 17.72 -5.88
C LYS A 933 -44.90 19.09 -6.34
N GLY A 934 -44.82 20.12 -5.51
CA GLY A 934 -45.19 21.49 -5.88
C GLY A 934 -44.26 22.10 -6.93
N LEU A 935 -42.96 21.92 -6.77
CA LEU A 935 -41.91 22.37 -7.69
C LEU A 935 -42.09 21.78 -9.10
N LEU A 936 -42.53 20.53 -9.20
CA LEU A 936 -42.64 19.75 -10.43
C LEU A 936 -44.09 19.53 -10.88
N ALA A 937 -45.06 20.26 -10.29
CA ALA A 937 -46.49 20.10 -10.57
C ALA A 937 -46.85 20.21 -12.06
N GLY A 938 -46.17 21.07 -12.83
CA GLY A 938 -46.35 21.21 -14.26
C GLY A 938 -45.97 19.98 -15.09
N TYR A 939 -45.08 19.14 -14.56
CA TYR A 939 -44.67 17.88 -15.19
C TYR A 939 -45.50 16.70 -14.66
N ILE A 940 -45.74 16.63 -13.35
CA ILE A 940 -46.52 15.55 -12.70
C ILE A 940 -47.96 15.47 -13.25
N ASN A 941 -48.56 16.62 -13.55
CA ASN A 941 -49.92 16.69 -14.05
C ASN A 941 -50.03 16.59 -15.58
N ASN A 942 -48.99 16.22 -16.27
CA ASN A 942 -48.94 16.13 -17.73
C ASN A 942 -48.58 14.69 -18.16
N GLU A 943 -49.45 14.06 -18.93
CA GLU A 943 -49.31 12.66 -19.38
C GLU A 943 -48.07 12.40 -20.26
N ASP A 944 -47.44 13.44 -20.80
CA ASP A 944 -46.17 13.32 -21.55
C ASP A 944 -44.95 13.05 -20.70
N TYR A 945 -45.09 13.11 -19.36
CA TYR A 945 -43.97 12.95 -18.43
C TYR A 945 -44.24 11.92 -17.35
N MET A 946 -43.24 11.09 -17.06
CA MET A 946 -43.21 10.28 -15.88
C MET A 946 -42.20 10.87 -14.89
N VAL A 947 -42.67 11.24 -13.69
CA VAL A 947 -41.86 11.92 -12.68
C VAL A 947 -41.69 11.02 -11.48
N THR A 948 -40.44 10.72 -11.15
CA THR A 948 -40.05 10.02 -9.91
C THR A 948 -39.30 10.98 -8.99
N LEU A 949 -39.67 11.06 -7.70
CA LEU A 949 -39.06 11.97 -6.74
C LEU A 949 -38.30 11.18 -5.68
N TYR A 950 -37.27 11.80 -5.15
CA TYR A 950 -36.42 11.22 -4.10
C TYR A 950 -36.09 12.27 -3.04
N THR A 951 -36.07 11.85 -1.77
CA THR A 951 -35.52 12.65 -0.67
C THR A 951 -34.45 11.87 0.05
N TYR A 952 -33.53 12.57 0.73
CA TYR A 952 -32.40 11.95 1.37
C TYR A 952 -32.11 12.56 2.75
N LYS A 953 -31.59 11.75 3.64
CA LYS A 953 -30.75 12.19 4.74
C LYS A 953 -29.29 12.10 4.25
N PRO A 954 -28.62 13.24 3.97
CA PRO A 954 -27.27 13.23 3.42
C PRO A 954 -26.32 12.36 4.24
N LEU A 955 -25.46 11.62 3.56
CA LEU A 955 -24.51 10.65 4.10
C LEU A 955 -25.16 9.45 4.85
N PHE A 956 -26.49 9.32 4.81
CA PHE A 956 -27.19 8.25 5.50
C PHE A 956 -27.97 7.36 4.54
N GLY A 957 -28.79 7.95 3.69
CA GLY A 957 -29.54 7.18 2.71
C GLY A 957 -30.77 7.90 2.16
N MET A 958 -31.49 7.23 1.26
CA MET A 958 -32.73 7.69 0.68
C MET A 958 -33.85 7.61 1.76
N THR A 959 -34.56 8.71 2.01
CA THR A 959 -35.63 8.78 3.00
C THR A 959 -37.01 8.62 2.40
N SER A 960 -37.20 8.93 1.10
CA SER A 960 -38.44 8.61 0.39
C SER A 960 -38.22 8.43 -1.10
N GLN A 961 -39.14 7.70 -1.73
CA GLN A 961 -39.30 7.60 -3.17
C GLN A 961 -40.78 7.77 -3.51
N THR A 962 -41.10 8.68 -4.44
CA THR A 962 -42.42 8.80 -5.03
C THR A 962 -42.35 8.28 -6.47
N ASP A 963 -43.16 7.29 -6.79
CA ASP A 963 -43.22 6.73 -8.15
C ASP A 963 -43.95 7.65 -9.14
N ALA A 964 -43.96 7.27 -10.40
CA ALA A 964 -44.65 8.05 -11.47
C ALA A 964 -46.19 8.11 -11.30
N ASN A 965 -46.77 7.21 -10.47
CA ASN A 965 -48.21 7.25 -10.14
C ASN A 965 -48.48 8.17 -8.94
N GLY A 966 -47.46 8.81 -8.37
CA GLY A 966 -47.56 9.69 -7.23
C GLY A 966 -47.63 8.99 -5.88
N VAL A 967 -47.43 7.66 -5.84
CA VAL A 967 -47.37 6.87 -4.59
C VAL A 967 -46.02 7.04 -3.95
N THR A 968 -45.99 7.45 -2.68
CA THR A 968 -44.76 7.67 -1.92
C THR A 968 -44.52 6.55 -0.93
N THR A 969 -43.29 6.02 -0.94
CA THR A 969 -42.78 5.12 0.07
C THR A 969 -41.71 5.84 0.90
N TYR A 970 -41.85 5.80 2.21
CA TYR A 970 -40.90 6.40 3.17
C TYR A 970 -40.08 5.32 3.80
N TYR A 971 -38.78 5.61 4.00
CA TYR A 971 -37.80 4.68 4.51
C TYR A 971 -37.25 5.15 5.85
N GLU A 972 -37.30 4.29 6.84
CA GLU A 972 -36.76 4.52 8.17
C GLU A 972 -35.59 3.58 8.41
N TYR A 973 -34.52 4.09 9.01
CA TYR A 973 -33.31 3.37 9.27
C TYR A 973 -33.09 3.15 10.75
N ASP A 974 -32.40 2.06 11.11
CA ASP A 974 -31.93 1.81 12.47
C ASP A 974 -30.66 2.63 12.78
N SER A 975 -30.15 2.47 14.02
CA SER A 975 -28.93 3.15 14.46
C SER A 975 -27.67 2.71 13.72
N PHE A 976 -27.70 1.55 13.05
CA PHE A 976 -26.61 1.08 12.19
C PHE A 976 -26.66 1.63 10.75
N GLY A 977 -27.72 2.39 10.42
CA GLY A 977 -27.95 2.88 9.06
C GLY A 977 -28.55 1.83 8.12
N ARG A 978 -29.13 0.74 8.64
CA ARG A 978 -29.81 -0.27 7.84
C ARG A 978 -31.30 0.05 7.76
N LEU A 979 -31.94 -0.36 6.68
CA LEU A 979 -33.36 -0.16 6.49
C LEU A 979 -34.17 -0.90 7.59
N LYS A 980 -34.85 -0.15 8.45
CA LYS A 980 -35.66 -0.67 9.55
C LYS A 980 -37.07 -0.98 9.07
N CYS A 981 -37.69 -0.04 8.36
CA CYS A 981 -39.03 -0.25 7.79
C CYS A 981 -39.28 0.65 6.58
N ALA A 982 -40.23 0.24 5.75
CA ALA A 982 -40.85 1.06 4.74
C ALA A 982 -42.30 1.39 5.16
N LYS A 983 -42.72 2.65 4.95
CA LYS A 983 -44.02 3.18 5.33
C LYS A 983 -44.76 3.82 4.14
N ASN A 984 -46.10 3.88 4.23
CA ASN A 984 -46.91 4.64 3.32
C ASN A 984 -47.10 6.12 3.72
N ASP A 985 -47.87 6.90 2.95
CA ASP A 985 -48.19 8.32 3.24
C ASP A 985 -48.91 8.55 4.58
N ASP A 986 -49.60 7.55 5.13
CA ASP A 986 -50.32 7.61 6.39
C ASP A 986 -49.40 7.23 7.58
N GLY A 987 -48.17 6.76 7.27
CA GLY A 987 -47.20 6.31 8.29
C GLY A 987 -47.35 4.84 8.66
N ASP A 988 -48.28 4.10 8.02
CA ASP A 988 -48.43 2.66 8.23
C ASP A 988 -47.24 1.90 7.63
N ILE A 989 -46.81 0.89 8.35
CA ILE A 989 -45.67 0.05 7.98
C ILE A 989 -46.10 -0.89 6.85
N LEU A 990 -45.48 -0.73 5.68
CA LEU A 990 -45.63 -1.62 4.54
C LEU A 990 -44.74 -2.86 4.68
N GLN A 991 -43.55 -2.67 5.20
CA GLN A 991 -42.54 -3.70 5.38
C GLN A 991 -41.68 -3.37 6.59
N TRP A 992 -41.37 -4.39 7.38
CA TRP A 992 -40.50 -4.31 8.56
C TRP A 992 -39.35 -5.29 8.40
N TYR A 993 -38.15 -4.87 8.82
CA TYR A 993 -36.92 -5.67 8.83
C TYR A 993 -36.45 -5.82 10.26
N ASP A 994 -36.34 -7.05 10.71
CA ASP A 994 -35.81 -7.38 12.03
C ASP A 994 -34.46 -8.06 11.91
N TYR A 995 -33.46 -7.52 12.62
CA TYR A 995 -32.09 -7.96 12.56
C TYR A 995 -31.73 -8.59 13.90
N HIS A 996 -31.48 -9.90 13.90
CA HIS A 996 -31.13 -10.63 15.09
C HIS A 996 -29.64 -10.71 15.28
N TYR A 997 -29.18 -10.47 16.51
CA TYR A 997 -27.79 -10.62 16.94
C TYR A 997 -27.66 -11.73 17.95
N ALA A 998 -26.40 -12.21 18.15
CA ALA A 998 -26.09 -13.35 18.99
C ALA A 998 -26.58 -13.23 20.46
N ASP A 999 -26.65 -12.03 21.00
CA ASP A 999 -27.02 -11.77 22.40
C ASP A 999 -28.46 -11.26 22.61
N GLN A 1000 -29.28 -11.25 21.56
CA GLN A 1000 -30.70 -10.90 21.67
C GLN A 1000 -31.54 -12.18 21.88
N ASN A 1001 -31.87 -12.48 23.13
CA ASN A 1001 -32.87 -13.49 23.49
C ASN A 1001 -34.30 -12.94 23.26
#